data_e1ffe2b303efd7c569ca878534359d1b
#
_entry.id   e1ffe2b303efd7c569ca878534359d1b
#
_cell.length_a   1.000
_cell.length_b   1.000
_cell.length_c   1.000
_cell.angle_alpha   90.00
_cell.angle_beta   90.00
_cell.angle_gamma   90.00
#
_symmetry.space_group_name_H-M   'P 1'
#
loop_
_entity.id
_entity.type
_entity.pdbx_description
1 polymer ?
#
loop_
_entity_poly.entity_id
_entity_poly.type
_entity_poly.pdbx_seq_one_letter_code
_entity_poly.pdbx_strand_id
1 'polypeptide(L)'
;MNKYITTSFFVLGGLMVNAQTKKTDTLSSNKQKEIEQVELFGERKKQPEGLEVITRLPLKTRDQIQSISVISYKAIETLGGLSLIDVAKNVPGVTLFSSYGGGSESMSIRGYRGVPVLKNGVLLDSDFRTAGMMTDMQGVESIQVIKGSAAVTQGIGDGLGAAGGVINVVTKRPQFVNRTNVGFRYGSWDFYRPTVDFQRVLDNEGKVAIRFNGAYQNNNSFRSHVKGERIYVNPSITFRPDKMTNITVEMDYMNDRRTPDRGTVNLANGSTEALYTMPKGKFLGFAEDRAKTETYNFMTSVDRKINDKFKVRAAFINSVSNTDTQAMSIAPNGTNNWTERKRSYGKSMGEDVNKVFQFDFIGQDVQTGFIKHTFQVGFDWKETTVTSTYFDVFKNASDLKDKKVINTNNPIDVINVLGDIPNALPYNLIYNKTGSGVVKTPTMGLMAQDVMSFGKYVKAHLGIRYSRLNGSTKNDVATWNPSFGLILSPLENVNVFGSYTTTTSLRSANNVLQAGGTVGPSKTTQWEAGIKSDWFNEKLRFNVTLFDIKTDNLAYQILNDKYEPIRDANNNALNGLAGNLRRKGIEVELIGRILPNLQIMSGWAYLDAQYEDSPAYVNGSAPMNSPKHTANAWLNYKFNQGILDGLDVGAGIYYVGKRPVDEWTQKTFTAGHVNSVKAGDRPFDMPEYTTVDAQVGYALKNGVGVRVFFNNIFDSVGYSSYFRGGYIDQIQPRNFGVQLNYKF
;
A
#
# COMPACT_ATOMS: atom_id res chain seq x y z
N MET A 1 -6.10 -31.28 13.82
CA MET A 1 -6.88 -30.87 12.64
C MET A 1 -6.06 -30.87 11.35
N ASN A 2 -5.07 -31.78 11.20
CA ASN A 2 -4.08 -31.78 10.11
C ASN A 2 -4.16 -33.00 9.14
N LYS A 3 -5.29 -33.71 9.08
CA LYS A 3 -5.39 -34.90 8.23
C LYS A 3 -6.30 -34.78 6.99
N TYR A 4 -7.01 -33.66 6.82
CA TYR A 4 -7.96 -33.51 5.70
C TYR A 4 -7.52 -32.60 4.55
N ILE A 5 -6.38 -31.91 4.68
CA ILE A 5 -5.90 -30.98 3.64
C ILE A 5 -5.08 -31.69 2.56
N THR A 6 -4.45 -32.81 2.87
CA THR A 6 -3.58 -33.54 1.93
C THR A 6 -4.35 -34.35 0.88
N THR A 7 -5.59 -34.73 1.13
CA THR A 7 -6.40 -35.53 0.21
C THR A 7 -7.11 -34.71 -0.86
N SER A 8 -7.34 -33.42 -0.62
CA SER A 8 -8.03 -32.54 -1.57
C SER A 8 -7.16 -32.07 -2.75
N PHE A 9 -5.84 -32.10 -2.61
CA PHE A 9 -4.91 -31.71 -3.70
C PHE A 9 -4.74 -32.79 -4.76
N PHE A 10 -4.93 -34.06 -4.41
CA PHE A 10 -4.80 -35.18 -5.38
C PHE A 10 -6.04 -35.37 -6.26
N VAL A 11 -7.21 -34.89 -5.85
CA VAL A 11 -8.44 -35.00 -6.65
C VAL A 11 -8.49 -33.94 -7.77
N LEU A 12 -7.89 -32.77 -7.59
CA LEU A 12 -7.79 -31.77 -8.67
C LEU A 12 -6.74 -32.14 -9.74
N GLY A 13 -5.70 -32.89 -9.38
CA GLY A 13 -4.69 -33.38 -10.35
C GLY A 13 -5.20 -34.47 -11.30
N GLY A 14 -6.21 -35.26 -10.87
CA GLY A 14 -6.79 -36.36 -11.67
C GLY A 14 -7.78 -35.92 -12.75
N LEU A 15 -8.32 -34.71 -12.67
CA LEU A 15 -9.27 -34.17 -13.67
C LEU A 15 -8.60 -33.50 -14.87
N MET A 16 -7.29 -33.32 -14.85
CA MET A 16 -6.57 -32.65 -15.94
C MET A 16 -6.06 -33.58 -17.06
N VAL A 17 -6.12 -34.92 -16.89
CA VAL A 17 -5.51 -35.87 -17.84
C VAL A 17 -6.47 -36.38 -18.92
N ASN A 18 -7.78 -36.17 -18.80
CA ASN A 18 -8.78 -36.74 -19.72
C ASN A 18 -9.47 -35.77 -20.69
N ALA A 19 -8.90 -34.59 -20.94
CA ALA A 19 -9.47 -33.62 -21.90
C ALA A 19 -8.58 -33.43 -23.14
N GLN A 20 -8.10 -34.52 -23.73
CA GLN A 20 -7.60 -34.50 -25.11
C GLN A 20 -8.56 -35.26 -26.03
N THR A 21 -8.90 -34.54 -27.13
CA THR A 21 -9.64 -34.93 -28.33
C THR A 21 -11.12 -34.57 -28.38
N LYS A 22 -11.38 -33.38 -28.92
CA LYS A 22 -12.25 -33.23 -30.09
C LYS A 22 -11.93 -31.92 -30.80
N LYS A 23 -11.40 -32.04 -32.02
CA LYS A 23 -11.38 -30.98 -33.00
C LYS A 23 -12.82 -30.59 -33.35
N THR A 24 -13.16 -29.34 -33.24
CA THR A 24 -14.20 -28.71 -34.08
C THR A 24 -13.88 -27.24 -34.26
N ASP A 25 -13.55 -26.95 -35.49
CA ASP A 25 -13.79 -25.80 -36.34
C ASP A 25 -13.81 -24.36 -35.82
N THR A 26 -12.79 -23.68 -36.34
CA THR A 26 -12.84 -22.35 -36.98
C THR A 26 -14.07 -21.49 -36.68
N LEU A 27 -13.96 -20.63 -35.69
CA LEU A 27 -14.62 -19.35 -35.71
C LEU A 27 -13.63 -18.24 -35.31
N SER A 28 -13.27 -17.51 -36.39
CA SER A 28 -12.64 -16.20 -36.44
C SER A 28 -11.28 -15.99 -35.71
N SER A 29 -10.23 -16.27 -36.46
CA SER A 29 -8.85 -15.81 -36.17
C SER A 29 -8.66 -14.28 -36.14
N ASN A 30 -9.71 -13.51 -36.51
CA ASN A 30 -9.64 -12.04 -36.55
C ASN A 30 -9.96 -11.34 -35.19
N LYS A 31 -10.65 -11.98 -34.27
CA LYS A 31 -10.88 -11.40 -32.94
C LYS A 31 -9.75 -11.62 -31.94
N GLN A 32 -8.93 -12.65 -32.13
CA GLN A 32 -7.75 -12.90 -31.27
C GLN A 32 -6.59 -11.94 -31.51
N LYS A 33 -6.47 -11.36 -32.71
CA LYS A 33 -5.43 -10.34 -33.00
C LYS A 33 -5.67 -8.97 -32.35
N GLU A 34 -6.91 -8.63 -32.00
CA GLU A 34 -7.20 -7.38 -31.26
C GLU A 34 -6.92 -7.46 -29.75
N ILE A 35 -6.80 -8.67 -29.20
CA ILE A 35 -6.57 -8.87 -27.76
C ILE A 35 -5.07 -8.87 -27.40
N GLU A 36 -4.18 -9.11 -28.38
CA GLU A 36 -2.72 -9.12 -28.15
C GLU A 36 -2.05 -7.73 -28.16
N GLN A 37 -2.75 -6.67 -28.54
CA GLN A 37 -2.26 -5.29 -28.36
C GLN A 37 -2.61 -4.74 -26.99
N VAL A 38 -2.23 -5.44 -25.93
CA VAL A 38 -2.42 -4.96 -24.58
C VAL A 38 -1.26 -4.07 -24.17
N GLU A 39 -1.59 -2.90 -23.90
CA GLU A 39 -0.92 -1.70 -23.46
C GLU A 39 -0.06 -1.89 -22.22
N LEU A 40 1.17 -1.38 -22.24
CA LEU A 40 2.09 -1.46 -21.12
C LEU A 40 1.82 -0.40 -20.05
N PHE A 41 1.30 0.76 -20.33
CA PHE A 41 1.15 1.86 -19.39
C PHE A 41 -0.22 2.55 -19.45
N GLY A 42 -1.29 1.77 -19.53
CA GLY A 42 -2.65 2.33 -19.38
C GLY A 42 -3.30 2.86 -20.67
N GLU A 43 -2.85 2.39 -21.82
CA GLU A 43 -3.53 2.68 -23.08
C GLU A 43 -4.76 1.81 -23.27
N ARG A 44 -5.86 2.19 -22.70
CA ARG A 44 -7.15 1.70 -23.14
C ARG A 44 -7.98 2.86 -23.66
N LYS A 45 -8.56 2.71 -24.83
CA LYS A 45 -9.71 3.53 -25.28
C LYS A 45 -10.90 3.41 -24.31
N LYS A 46 -10.89 2.38 -23.45
CA LYS A 46 -11.80 2.18 -22.33
C LYS A 46 -11.11 2.59 -21.03
N GLN A 47 -11.87 3.14 -20.12
CA GLN A 47 -11.48 3.45 -18.76
C GLN A 47 -10.79 2.24 -18.11
N PRO A 48 -9.67 2.42 -17.36
CA PRO A 48 -9.02 1.32 -16.67
C PRO A 48 -10.02 0.53 -15.83
N GLU A 49 -9.95 -0.79 -15.90
CA GLU A 49 -10.85 -1.65 -15.14
C GLU A 49 -10.74 -1.34 -13.65
N GLY A 50 -11.87 -1.18 -12.97
CA GLY A 50 -11.95 -0.84 -11.56
C GLY A 50 -11.78 0.63 -11.19
N LEU A 51 -11.49 1.56 -12.14
CA LEU A 51 -11.42 2.99 -11.80
C LEU A 51 -12.76 3.51 -11.29
N GLU A 52 -13.86 3.09 -11.90
CA GLU A 52 -15.22 3.44 -11.44
C GLU A 52 -15.53 2.92 -10.02
N VAL A 53 -14.80 1.92 -9.56
CA VAL A 53 -14.95 1.37 -8.22
C VAL A 53 -14.29 2.27 -7.17
N ILE A 54 -13.12 2.83 -7.48
CA ILE A 54 -12.40 3.69 -6.54
C ILE A 54 -12.95 5.12 -6.52
N THR A 55 -13.32 5.67 -7.69
CA THR A 55 -13.92 7.01 -7.78
C THR A 55 -15.43 6.99 -7.66
N ARG A 56 -16.03 5.80 -7.79
CA ARG A 56 -17.48 5.54 -7.80
C ARG A 56 -18.24 6.28 -8.91
N LEU A 57 -17.52 6.83 -9.88
CA LEU A 57 -18.05 7.48 -11.07
C LEU A 57 -17.44 6.88 -12.33
N PRO A 58 -18.23 6.62 -13.40
CA PRO A 58 -17.76 6.07 -14.67
C PRO A 58 -17.12 7.14 -15.56
N LEU A 59 -16.13 7.86 -15.02
CA LEU A 59 -15.45 8.97 -15.70
C LEU A 59 -13.98 8.64 -15.98
N LYS A 60 -13.43 9.18 -17.06
CA LYS A 60 -12.00 9.09 -17.36
C LYS A 60 -11.16 9.79 -16.29
N THR A 61 -9.92 9.39 -16.10
CA THR A 61 -9.00 10.01 -15.13
C THR A 61 -8.85 11.51 -15.34
N ARG A 62 -8.82 11.98 -16.59
CA ARG A 62 -8.71 13.41 -16.91
C ARG A 62 -9.98 14.21 -16.55
N ASP A 63 -11.14 13.55 -16.49
CA ASP A 63 -12.43 14.14 -16.18
C ASP A 63 -12.78 14.11 -14.67
N GLN A 64 -11.82 13.70 -13.84
CA GLN A 64 -11.88 13.68 -12.39
C GLN A 64 -11.13 14.87 -11.79
N ILE A 65 -11.58 15.39 -10.67
CA ILE A 65 -10.91 16.51 -9.98
C ILE A 65 -9.67 16.04 -9.18
N GLN A 66 -9.54 14.73 -8.92
CA GLN A 66 -8.41 14.17 -8.19
C GLN A 66 -7.24 13.85 -9.12
N SER A 67 -6.02 13.89 -8.57
CA SER A 67 -4.83 13.37 -9.24
C SER A 67 -4.79 11.85 -9.10
N ILE A 68 -4.92 11.13 -10.22
CA ILE A 68 -5.04 9.66 -10.27
C ILE A 68 -3.99 9.09 -11.19
N SER A 69 -3.14 8.19 -10.67
CA SER A 69 -2.18 7.40 -11.43
C SER A 69 -2.63 5.93 -11.46
N VAL A 70 -2.49 5.27 -12.61
CA VAL A 70 -2.88 3.87 -12.80
C VAL A 70 -1.72 3.08 -13.39
N ILE A 71 -1.33 1.99 -12.73
CA ILE A 71 -0.29 1.06 -13.17
C ILE A 71 -0.94 -0.28 -13.49
N SER A 72 -0.90 -0.70 -14.76
CA SER A 72 -1.50 -1.95 -15.22
C SER A 72 -0.66 -3.18 -14.84
N TYR A 73 -1.27 -4.39 -14.85
CA TYR A 73 -0.55 -5.62 -14.59
C TYR A 73 0.63 -5.83 -15.55
N LYS A 74 0.51 -5.34 -16.79
CA LYS A 74 1.57 -5.40 -17.80
C LYS A 74 2.79 -4.58 -17.39
N ALA A 75 2.58 -3.38 -16.84
CA ALA A 75 3.64 -2.58 -16.26
C ALA A 75 4.24 -3.29 -15.02
N ILE A 76 3.42 -3.89 -14.17
CA ILE A 76 3.87 -4.67 -13.00
C ILE A 76 4.79 -5.82 -13.44
N GLU A 77 4.40 -6.59 -14.48
CA GLU A 77 5.23 -7.66 -15.05
C GLU A 77 6.56 -7.12 -15.62
N THR A 78 6.52 -5.97 -16.30
CA THR A 78 7.73 -5.37 -16.92
C THR A 78 8.68 -4.82 -15.86
N LEU A 79 8.15 -4.18 -14.80
CA LEU A 79 8.93 -3.71 -13.67
C LEU A 79 9.48 -4.85 -12.81
N GLY A 80 8.90 -6.06 -12.92
CA GLY A 80 9.27 -7.21 -12.11
C GLY A 80 8.94 -7.06 -10.63
N GLY A 81 7.97 -6.19 -10.30
CA GLY A 81 7.58 -5.89 -8.92
C GLY A 81 7.00 -7.12 -8.21
N LEU A 82 7.49 -7.41 -7.02
CA LEU A 82 7.04 -8.52 -6.16
C LEU A 82 6.23 -8.03 -4.97
N SER A 83 6.33 -6.75 -4.65
CA SER A 83 5.63 -6.08 -3.56
C SER A 83 4.88 -4.85 -4.06
N LEU A 84 3.95 -4.34 -3.24
CA LEU A 84 3.16 -3.16 -3.61
C LEU A 84 4.05 -1.92 -3.77
N ILE A 85 5.05 -1.74 -2.90
CA ILE A 85 5.96 -0.59 -2.99
C ILE A 85 6.89 -0.66 -4.20
N ASP A 86 7.32 -1.85 -4.64
CA ASP A 86 8.14 -2.00 -5.85
C ASP A 86 7.48 -1.35 -7.07
N VAL A 87 6.16 -1.40 -7.09
CA VAL A 87 5.33 -0.85 -8.17
C VAL A 87 4.93 0.59 -7.88
N ALA A 88 4.38 0.87 -6.69
CA ALA A 88 3.82 2.17 -6.33
C ALA A 88 4.88 3.28 -6.21
N LYS A 89 6.16 2.95 -5.94
CA LYS A 89 7.27 3.92 -5.95
C LYS A 89 7.47 4.64 -7.30
N ASN A 90 6.87 4.09 -8.36
CA ASN A 90 6.89 4.71 -9.69
C ASN A 90 5.82 5.79 -9.88
N VAL A 91 4.99 6.06 -8.87
CA VAL A 91 4.05 7.18 -8.86
C VAL A 91 4.70 8.36 -8.13
N PRO A 92 4.69 9.58 -8.71
CA PRO A 92 5.30 10.75 -8.09
C PRO A 92 4.75 11.01 -6.68
N GLY A 93 5.64 11.27 -5.72
CA GLY A 93 5.27 11.57 -4.32
C GLY A 93 4.92 10.36 -3.46
N VAL A 94 4.99 9.12 -4.00
CA VAL A 94 4.81 7.88 -3.24
C VAL A 94 6.17 7.35 -2.79
N THR A 95 6.32 7.06 -1.50
CA THR A 95 7.54 6.50 -0.93
C THR A 95 7.22 5.42 0.11
N LEU A 96 8.19 4.55 0.39
CA LEU A 96 8.11 3.66 1.55
C LEU A 96 8.33 4.47 2.83
N PHE A 97 7.38 4.41 3.75
CA PHE A 97 7.56 4.99 5.09
C PHE A 97 8.31 4.02 6.01
N SER A 98 7.90 2.76 6.06
CA SER A 98 8.58 1.69 6.81
C SER A 98 8.08 0.31 6.39
N SER A 99 8.96 -0.70 6.47
CA SER A 99 8.62 -2.10 6.28
C SER A 99 8.26 -2.83 7.58
N TYR A 100 8.52 -2.23 8.72
CA TYR A 100 8.36 -2.84 10.06
C TYR A 100 8.96 -4.25 10.18
N GLY A 101 10.15 -4.43 9.62
CA GLY A 101 10.82 -5.73 9.59
C GLY A 101 10.26 -6.66 8.50
N GLY A 102 9.67 -6.10 7.45
CA GLY A 102 9.05 -6.83 6.36
C GLY A 102 7.62 -7.30 6.65
N GLY A 103 7.06 -6.99 7.82
CA GLY A 103 5.71 -7.41 8.23
C GLY A 103 4.59 -6.61 7.57
N SER A 104 4.88 -5.41 7.04
CA SER A 104 3.93 -4.61 6.29
C SER A 104 4.66 -3.63 5.37
N GLU A 105 3.95 -3.06 4.41
CA GLU A 105 4.45 -2.02 3.51
C GLU A 105 3.70 -0.71 3.79
N SER A 106 4.17 0.02 4.81
CA SER A 106 3.61 1.34 5.10
C SER A 106 4.11 2.35 4.08
N MET A 107 3.20 2.90 3.28
CA MET A 107 3.53 3.89 2.26
C MET A 107 3.21 5.30 2.74
N SER A 108 3.93 6.26 2.14
CA SER A 108 3.70 7.68 2.31
C SER A 108 3.33 8.31 0.97
N ILE A 109 2.33 9.19 0.99
CA ILE A 109 1.97 10.06 -0.14
C ILE A 109 1.94 11.49 0.36
N ARG A 110 2.63 12.43 -0.31
CA ARG A 110 2.70 13.84 0.07
C ARG A 110 3.10 14.05 1.55
N GLY A 111 4.00 13.19 2.06
CA GLY A 111 4.44 13.25 3.46
C GLY A 111 3.41 12.77 4.50
N TYR A 112 2.27 12.22 4.10
CA TYR A 112 1.37 11.49 4.98
C TYR A 112 1.79 10.03 5.07
N ARG A 113 2.04 9.55 6.27
CA ARG A 113 2.41 8.15 6.56
C ARG A 113 1.16 7.27 6.70
N GLY A 114 1.30 5.99 6.38
CA GLY A 114 0.22 5.01 6.57
C GLY A 114 -0.96 5.27 5.64
N VAL A 115 -0.67 5.50 4.37
CA VAL A 115 -1.71 5.68 3.35
C VAL A 115 -2.55 4.41 3.26
N PRO A 116 -3.88 4.50 3.31
CA PRO A 116 -4.77 3.35 3.23
C PRO A 116 -4.61 2.59 1.92
N VAL A 117 -4.59 1.26 2.02
CA VAL A 117 -4.65 0.36 0.87
C VAL A 117 -6.04 -0.25 0.79
N LEU A 118 -6.68 -0.06 -0.35
CA LEU A 118 -7.99 -0.60 -0.66
C LEU A 118 -7.83 -1.85 -1.53
N LYS A 119 -8.80 -2.74 -1.44
CA LYS A 119 -8.93 -3.87 -2.34
C LYS A 119 -10.26 -3.78 -3.08
N ASN A 120 -10.18 -3.67 -4.40
CA ASN A 120 -11.35 -3.46 -5.28
C ASN A 120 -12.26 -2.30 -4.81
N GLY A 121 -11.64 -1.19 -4.35
CA GLY A 121 -12.35 0.00 -3.87
C GLY A 121 -12.91 -0.10 -2.46
N VAL A 122 -12.64 -1.18 -1.73
CA VAL A 122 -13.08 -1.38 -0.36
C VAL A 122 -11.93 -1.14 0.62
N LEU A 123 -12.13 -0.26 1.57
CA LEU A 123 -11.17 0.02 2.62
C LEU A 123 -11.17 -1.11 3.65
N LEU A 124 -10.12 -1.92 3.69
CA LEU A 124 -10.00 -3.02 4.64
C LEU A 124 -9.47 -2.53 5.97
N ASP A 125 -8.30 -1.94 5.97
CA ASP A 125 -7.64 -1.43 7.15
C ASP A 125 -6.78 -0.23 6.80
N SER A 126 -6.73 0.73 7.71
CA SER A 126 -5.91 1.93 7.59
C SER A 126 -4.78 2.00 8.61
N ASP A 127 -4.66 1.04 9.53
CA ASP A 127 -3.53 1.04 10.45
C ASP A 127 -2.25 0.58 9.71
N PHE A 128 -1.26 1.46 9.69
CA PHE A 128 0.05 1.22 9.09
C PHE A 128 0.84 0.05 9.73
N ARG A 129 0.31 -0.55 10.78
CA ARG A 129 0.94 -1.66 11.51
C ARG A 129 0.34 -3.02 11.20
N THR A 130 -0.75 -3.07 10.43
CA THR A 130 -1.46 -4.32 10.24
C THR A 130 -1.02 -5.04 8.97
N ALA A 131 -1.07 -6.35 9.05
CA ALA A 131 -0.71 -7.25 7.98
C ALA A 131 -1.78 -7.35 6.88
N GLY A 132 -2.98 -6.82 7.11
CA GLY A 132 -4.07 -6.77 6.12
C GLY A 132 -3.72 -5.99 4.85
N MET A 133 -2.71 -5.13 4.95
CA MET A 133 -2.18 -4.36 3.81
C MET A 133 -1.25 -5.16 2.89
N MET A 134 -0.82 -6.36 3.27
CA MET A 134 0.04 -7.19 2.43
C MET A 134 -0.76 -7.77 1.25
N THR A 135 -0.25 -7.58 0.05
CA THR A 135 -0.87 -8.07 -1.19
C THR A 135 0.18 -8.77 -2.04
N ASP A 136 -0.17 -9.91 -2.61
CA ASP A 136 0.69 -10.61 -3.56
C ASP A 136 0.42 -10.11 -4.99
N MET A 137 1.48 -9.74 -5.71
CA MET A 137 1.38 -9.17 -7.06
C MET A 137 0.83 -10.17 -8.10
N GLN A 138 0.82 -11.48 -7.82
CA GLN A 138 0.24 -12.48 -8.73
C GLN A 138 -1.27 -12.29 -8.92
N GLY A 139 -1.98 -11.85 -7.89
CA GLY A 139 -3.43 -11.59 -7.94
C GLY A 139 -3.81 -10.20 -8.44
N VAL A 140 -2.86 -9.32 -8.78
CA VAL A 140 -3.12 -7.91 -9.08
C VAL A 140 -3.30 -7.67 -10.57
N GLU A 141 -4.40 -7.05 -10.96
CA GLU A 141 -4.69 -6.57 -12.32
C GLU A 141 -4.18 -5.14 -12.54
N SER A 142 -4.36 -4.27 -11.55
CA SER A 142 -3.83 -2.90 -11.59
C SER A 142 -3.68 -2.32 -10.19
N ILE A 143 -2.81 -1.32 -10.08
CA ILE A 143 -2.66 -0.48 -8.90
C ILE A 143 -3.11 0.93 -9.30
N GLN A 144 -4.01 1.49 -8.50
CA GLN A 144 -4.56 2.83 -8.72
C GLN A 144 -4.22 3.69 -7.50
N VAL A 145 -3.61 4.83 -7.72
CA VAL A 145 -3.23 5.77 -6.67
C VAL A 145 -4.04 7.04 -6.85
N ILE A 146 -4.93 7.34 -5.91
CA ILE A 146 -5.56 8.66 -5.79
C ILE A 146 -4.75 9.45 -4.78
N LYS A 147 -4.21 10.58 -5.21
CA LYS A 147 -3.43 11.47 -4.36
C LYS A 147 -4.33 12.57 -3.79
N GLY A 148 -4.07 12.95 -2.54
CA GLY A 148 -4.88 13.93 -1.82
C GLY A 148 -6.19 13.35 -1.25
N SER A 149 -7.13 14.22 -0.89
CA SER A 149 -8.35 13.83 -0.21
C SER A 149 -9.27 13.00 -1.10
N ALA A 150 -9.49 11.74 -0.71
CA ALA A 150 -10.46 10.84 -1.32
C ALA A 150 -11.69 10.61 -0.40
N ALA A 151 -11.92 11.48 0.58
CA ALA A 151 -12.91 11.26 1.65
C ALA A 151 -14.35 11.10 1.13
N VAL A 152 -14.72 11.79 0.07
CA VAL A 152 -16.09 11.66 -0.49
C VAL A 152 -16.32 10.25 -1.00
N THR A 153 -15.35 9.65 -1.65
CA THR A 153 -15.48 8.31 -2.28
C THR A 153 -15.15 7.17 -1.33
N GLN A 154 -14.19 7.35 -0.41
CA GLN A 154 -13.61 6.26 0.38
C GLN A 154 -13.94 6.30 1.88
N GLY A 155 -14.61 7.35 2.34
CA GLY A 155 -15.04 7.50 3.72
C GLY A 155 -13.95 8.03 4.66
N ILE A 156 -14.22 7.90 5.95
CA ILE A 156 -13.28 8.28 6.99
C ILE A 156 -12.14 7.30 6.99
N GLY A 157 -10.93 7.79 6.75
CA GLY A 157 -9.76 7.02 7.05
C GLY A 157 -9.54 6.99 8.56
N ASP A 158 -9.52 5.82 9.16
CA ASP A 158 -9.10 5.66 10.56
C ASP A 158 -7.61 5.94 10.72
N GLY A 159 -6.85 5.99 9.60
CA GLY A 159 -5.42 6.21 9.57
C GLY A 159 -5.01 7.67 9.41
N LEU A 160 -3.78 7.96 9.85
CA LEU A 160 -3.15 9.27 9.69
C LEU A 160 -2.89 9.64 8.22
N GLY A 161 -2.89 8.65 7.31
CA GLY A 161 -2.50 8.80 5.92
C GLY A 161 -3.63 9.09 4.93
N ALA A 162 -4.90 9.00 5.36
CA ALA A 162 -6.05 9.12 4.46
C ALA A 162 -6.14 10.47 3.73
N ALA A 163 -5.63 11.53 4.34
CA ALA A 163 -5.56 12.85 3.71
C ALA A 163 -4.48 12.95 2.62
N GLY A 164 -3.46 12.09 2.65
CA GLY A 164 -2.44 11.99 1.58
C GLY A 164 -2.96 11.33 0.32
N GLY A 165 -3.95 10.49 0.46
CA GLY A 165 -4.53 9.72 -0.63
C GLY A 165 -4.87 8.29 -0.25
N VAL A 166 -5.14 7.47 -1.27
CA VAL A 166 -5.40 6.03 -1.13
C VAL A 166 -4.74 5.26 -2.28
N ILE A 167 -4.34 4.04 -2.00
CA ILE A 167 -3.86 3.10 -3.01
C ILE A 167 -4.87 1.98 -3.14
N ASN A 168 -5.39 1.76 -4.34
CA ASN A 168 -6.35 0.70 -4.61
C ASN A 168 -5.69 -0.41 -5.41
N VAL A 169 -5.75 -1.61 -4.89
CA VAL A 169 -5.35 -2.83 -5.57
C VAL A 169 -6.58 -3.45 -6.23
N VAL A 170 -6.56 -3.51 -7.55
CA VAL A 170 -7.59 -4.19 -8.34
C VAL A 170 -7.13 -5.61 -8.58
N THR A 171 -7.94 -6.57 -8.19
CA THR A 171 -7.62 -7.99 -8.34
C THR A 171 -7.96 -8.50 -9.74
N LYS A 172 -7.27 -9.55 -10.16
CA LYS A 172 -7.53 -10.26 -11.40
C LYS A 172 -8.85 -11.02 -11.32
N ARG A 173 -9.79 -10.70 -12.20
CA ARG A 173 -11.11 -11.36 -12.31
C ARG A 173 -11.24 -12.12 -13.62
N PRO A 174 -12.20 -13.07 -13.75
CA PRO A 174 -12.46 -13.78 -15.00
C PRO A 174 -12.74 -12.83 -16.16
N GLN A 175 -12.04 -13.02 -17.27
CA GLN A 175 -12.17 -12.19 -18.51
C GLN A 175 -12.99 -12.89 -19.60
N PHE A 176 -13.61 -14.02 -19.30
CA PHE A 176 -14.40 -14.83 -20.25
C PHE A 176 -13.58 -15.32 -21.45
N VAL A 177 -12.35 -15.66 -21.21
CA VAL A 177 -11.42 -16.29 -22.16
C VAL A 177 -10.82 -17.56 -21.57
N ASN A 178 -10.41 -18.48 -22.42
CA ASN A 178 -9.66 -19.66 -22.02
C ASN A 178 -8.18 -19.37 -22.18
N ARG A 179 -7.46 -19.27 -21.08
CA ARG A 179 -6.03 -18.98 -21.06
C ARG A 179 -5.37 -19.52 -19.81
N THR A 180 -4.21 -20.07 -19.98
CA THR A 180 -3.35 -20.46 -18.86
C THR A 180 -1.98 -19.82 -19.02
N ASN A 181 -1.44 -19.30 -17.93
CA ASN A 181 -0.07 -18.79 -17.86
C ASN A 181 0.60 -19.42 -16.64
N VAL A 182 1.69 -20.15 -16.86
CA VAL A 182 2.54 -20.68 -15.80
C VAL A 182 3.86 -19.94 -15.84
N GLY A 183 4.39 -19.61 -14.66
CA GLY A 183 5.63 -18.88 -14.52
C GLY A 183 6.54 -19.49 -13.46
N PHE A 184 7.84 -19.28 -13.64
CA PHE A 184 8.84 -19.60 -12.63
C PHE A 184 9.90 -18.52 -12.62
N ARG A 185 10.17 -17.94 -11.44
CA ARG A 185 11.25 -16.98 -11.25
C ARG A 185 12.27 -17.52 -10.28
N TYR A 186 13.54 -17.40 -10.64
CA TYR A 186 14.71 -17.69 -9.81
C TYR A 186 15.58 -16.44 -9.69
N GLY A 187 16.24 -16.22 -8.56
CA GLY A 187 17.03 -15.00 -8.37
C GLY A 187 18.03 -15.08 -7.23
N SER A 188 18.63 -13.93 -6.93
CA SER A 188 19.59 -13.76 -5.84
C SER A 188 19.02 -14.25 -4.51
N TRP A 189 19.90 -14.80 -3.65
CA TRP A 189 19.59 -15.30 -2.31
C TRP A 189 18.60 -16.47 -2.32
N ASP A 190 18.82 -17.42 -3.23
CA ASP A 190 18.01 -18.65 -3.38
C ASP A 190 16.51 -18.36 -3.54
N PHE A 191 16.20 -17.19 -4.12
CA PHE A 191 14.82 -16.83 -4.41
C PHE A 191 14.27 -17.74 -5.49
N TYR A 192 13.14 -18.38 -5.23
CA TYR A 192 12.36 -19.09 -6.26
C TYR A 192 10.86 -18.89 -6.07
N ARG A 193 10.15 -18.76 -7.20
CA ARG A 193 8.74 -18.43 -7.21
C ARG A 193 8.02 -19.02 -8.42
N PRO A 194 7.40 -20.22 -8.32
CA PRO A 194 6.41 -20.70 -9.27
C PRO A 194 5.11 -19.91 -9.16
N THR A 195 4.45 -19.68 -10.30
CA THR A 195 3.18 -18.96 -10.40
C THR A 195 2.24 -19.61 -11.41
N VAL A 196 0.93 -19.43 -11.23
CA VAL A 196 -0.09 -19.85 -12.16
C VAL A 196 -1.19 -18.78 -12.25
N ASP A 197 -1.69 -18.54 -13.47
CA ASP A 197 -2.88 -17.76 -13.79
C ASP A 197 -3.68 -18.56 -14.80
N PHE A 198 -4.76 -19.17 -14.33
CA PHE A 198 -5.64 -20.02 -15.13
C PHE A 198 -7.02 -19.39 -15.20
N GLN A 199 -7.59 -19.30 -16.40
CA GLN A 199 -8.96 -18.85 -16.56
C GLN A 199 -9.68 -19.66 -17.66
N ARG A 200 -10.99 -19.88 -17.41
CA ARG A 200 -11.83 -20.69 -18.28
C ARG A 200 -13.28 -20.22 -18.27
N VAL A 201 -13.90 -20.31 -19.44
CA VAL A 201 -15.35 -20.22 -19.58
C VAL A 201 -15.93 -21.63 -19.36
N LEU A 202 -16.92 -21.75 -18.49
CA LEU A 202 -17.44 -23.05 -18.04
C LEU A 202 -18.67 -23.52 -18.83
N ASP A 203 -19.38 -22.61 -19.49
CA ASP A 203 -20.60 -22.90 -20.22
C ASP A 203 -20.52 -22.47 -21.69
N ASN A 204 -21.35 -23.07 -22.53
CA ASN A 204 -21.37 -22.78 -23.97
C ASN A 204 -21.96 -21.40 -24.30
N GLU A 205 -22.73 -20.82 -23.39
CA GLU A 205 -23.36 -19.51 -23.57
C GLU A 205 -22.42 -18.35 -23.16
N GLY A 206 -21.28 -18.65 -22.55
CA GLY A 206 -20.32 -17.65 -22.08
C GLY A 206 -20.83 -16.84 -20.88
N LYS A 207 -21.69 -17.43 -20.05
CA LYS A 207 -22.27 -16.79 -18.87
C LYS A 207 -21.48 -17.01 -17.59
N VAL A 208 -20.71 -18.09 -17.50
CA VAL A 208 -19.94 -18.44 -16.32
C VAL A 208 -18.45 -18.56 -16.66
N ALA A 209 -17.63 -17.83 -15.96
CA ALA A 209 -16.18 -17.92 -16.12
C ALA A 209 -15.50 -18.01 -14.73
N ILE A 210 -14.42 -18.76 -14.68
CA ILE A 210 -13.55 -18.87 -13.50
C ILE A 210 -12.17 -18.35 -13.80
N ARG A 211 -11.49 -17.85 -12.76
CA ARG A 211 -10.06 -17.57 -12.77
C ARG A 211 -9.42 -18.03 -11.47
N PHE A 212 -8.24 -18.57 -11.56
CA PHE A 212 -7.42 -18.98 -10.44
C PHE A 212 -6.03 -18.40 -10.58
N ASN A 213 -5.59 -17.64 -9.59
CA ASN A 213 -4.22 -17.16 -9.48
C ASN A 213 -3.55 -17.85 -8.29
N GLY A 214 -2.32 -18.30 -8.47
CA GLY A 214 -1.54 -18.93 -7.42
C GLY A 214 -0.08 -18.57 -7.51
N ALA A 215 0.56 -18.49 -6.33
CA ALA A 215 2.01 -18.31 -6.21
C ALA A 215 2.52 -19.01 -4.95
N TYR A 216 3.70 -19.59 -5.07
CA TYR A 216 4.54 -19.99 -3.95
C TYR A 216 5.84 -19.21 -4.04
N GLN A 217 6.39 -18.77 -2.94
CA GLN A 217 7.66 -18.05 -2.88
C GLN A 217 8.48 -18.55 -1.71
N ASN A 218 9.76 -18.75 -1.95
CA ASN A 218 10.75 -18.99 -0.90
C ASN A 218 12.00 -18.19 -1.22
N ASN A 219 12.63 -17.61 -0.21
CA ASN A 219 13.84 -16.83 -0.39
C ASN A 219 14.64 -16.71 0.91
N ASN A 220 15.94 -16.62 0.76
CA ASN A 220 16.83 -16.04 1.75
C ASN A 220 16.93 -14.51 1.56
N SER A 221 17.84 -13.85 2.28
CA SER A 221 18.13 -12.42 2.17
C SER A 221 19.63 -12.18 2.03
N PHE A 222 20.02 -10.96 1.69
CA PHE A 222 21.41 -10.53 1.76
C PHE A 222 21.94 -10.49 3.21
N ARG A 223 21.05 -10.49 4.22
CA ARG A 223 21.41 -10.68 5.62
C ARG A 223 21.32 -12.13 6.02
N SER A 224 22.32 -12.61 6.77
CA SER A 224 22.30 -13.94 7.35
C SER A 224 21.05 -14.18 8.18
N HIS A 225 20.56 -15.43 8.26
CA HIS A 225 19.40 -15.87 9.04
C HIS A 225 18.05 -15.28 8.63
N VAL A 226 17.99 -14.31 7.71
CA VAL A 226 16.74 -13.73 7.22
C VAL A 226 16.21 -14.53 6.05
N LYS A 227 15.00 -15.05 6.19
CA LYS A 227 14.32 -15.88 5.18
C LYS A 227 12.82 -15.57 5.12
N GLY A 228 12.21 -15.89 4.00
CA GLY A 228 10.78 -15.72 3.79
C GLY A 228 10.17 -16.87 3.00
N GLU A 229 8.95 -17.24 3.33
CA GLU A 229 8.12 -18.20 2.61
C GLU A 229 6.71 -17.62 2.48
N ARG A 230 6.13 -17.69 1.28
CA ARG A 230 4.77 -17.21 1.04
C ARG A 230 3.99 -18.19 0.15
N ILE A 231 2.75 -18.42 0.52
CA ILE A 231 1.74 -19.09 -0.31
C ILE A 231 0.63 -18.09 -0.58
N TYR A 232 0.22 -17.97 -1.81
CA TYR A 232 -0.91 -17.15 -2.24
C TYR A 232 -1.81 -17.91 -3.19
N VAL A 233 -3.13 -17.82 -2.98
CA VAL A 233 -4.14 -18.35 -3.90
C VAL A 233 -5.34 -17.40 -3.97
N ASN A 234 -5.86 -17.20 -5.18
CA ASN A 234 -6.98 -16.31 -5.45
C ASN A 234 -7.91 -16.94 -6.50
N PRO A 235 -8.85 -17.80 -6.10
CA PRO A 235 -9.93 -18.27 -6.96
C PRO A 235 -11.02 -17.20 -7.08
N SER A 236 -11.60 -17.08 -8.26
CA SER A 236 -12.74 -16.21 -8.53
C SER A 236 -13.67 -16.80 -9.59
N ILE A 237 -14.96 -16.48 -9.47
CA ILE A 237 -16.00 -16.86 -10.43
C ILE A 237 -16.82 -15.63 -10.76
N THR A 238 -17.14 -15.45 -12.03
CA THR A 238 -18.08 -14.42 -12.49
C THR A 238 -19.23 -15.08 -13.25
N PHE A 239 -20.46 -14.74 -12.83
CA PHE A 239 -21.70 -15.15 -13.46
C PHE A 239 -22.38 -13.95 -14.10
N ARG A 240 -22.78 -14.10 -15.36
CA ARG A 240 -23.52 -13.14 -16.19
C ARG A 240 -24.86 -13.73 -16.58
N PRO A 241 -25.90 -13.68 -15.72
CA PRO A 241 -27.21 -14.26 -16.06
C PRO A 241 -27.82 -13.60 -17.31
N ASP A 242 -27.54 -12.33 -17.52
CA ASP A 242 -27.92 -11.52 -18.66
C ASP A 242 -26.83 -10.52 -19.06
N LYS A 243 -27.05 -9.72 -20.11
CA LYS A 243 -26.08 -8.71 -20.60
C LYS A 243 -25.93 -7.50 -19.67
N MET A 244 -26.81 -7.37 -18.67
CA MET A 244 -26.88 -6.20 -17.80
C MET A 244 -26.33 -6.49 -16.40
N THR A 245 -26.15 -7.77 -16.02
CA THR A 245 -25.81 -8.20 -14.67
C THR A 245 -24.48 -8.95 -14.66
N ASN A 246 -23.55 -8.51 -13.77
CA ASN A 246 -22.36 -9.26 -13.42
C ASN A 246 -22.37 -9.55 -11.93
N ILE A 247 -22.22 -10.81 -11.56
CA ILE A 247 -22.06 -11.27 -10.17
C ILE A 247 -20.68 -11.90 -10.08
N THR A 248 -19.82 -11.36 -9.22
CA THR A 248 -18.47 -11.89 -9.03
C THR A 248 -18.29 -12.30 -7.58
N VAL A 249 -17.83 -13.51 -7.37
CA VAL A 249 -17.39 -14.04 -6.07
C VAL A 249 -15.90 -14.29 -6.16
N GLU A 250 -15.17 -13.82 -5.20
CA GLU A 250 -13.72 -13.86 -5.14
C GLU A 250 -13.28 -14.25 -3.73
N MET A 251 -12.30 -15.13 -3.63
CA MET A 251 -11.59 -15.42 -2.39
C MET A 251 -10.12 -15.15 -2.61
N ASP A 252 -9.40 -14.74 -1.58
CA ASP A 252 -7.96 -14.85 -1.58
C ASP A 252 -7.45 -15.31 -0.21
N TYR A 253 -6.40 -16.09 -0.28
CA TYR A 253 -5.68 -16.61 0.88
C TYR A 253 -4.20 -16.32 0.70
N MET A 254 -3.59 -15.77 1.75
CA MET A 254 -2.15 -15.61 1.83
C MET A 254 -1.65 -16.13 3.17
N ASN A 255 -0.58 -16.91 3.14
CA ASN A 255 0.19 -17.30 4.30
C ASN A 255 1.64 -16.86 4.06
N ASP A 256 2.09 -15.92 4.86
CA ASP A 256 3.44 -15.36 4.81
C ASP A 256 4.16 -15.68 6.12
N ARG A 257 5.33 -16.30 6.02
CA ARG A 257 6.20 -16.63 7.13
C ARG A 257 7.58 -16.06 6.85
N ARG A 258 8.12 -15.33 7.81
CA ARG A 258 9.42 -14.69 7.62
C ARG A 258 10.19 -14.50 8.92
N THR A 259 11.50 -14.33 8.80
CA THR A 259 12.31 -13.75 9.85
C THR A 259 12.17 -12.24 9.79
N PRO A 260 11.65 -11.56 10.85
CA PRO A 260 11.58 -10.11 10.87
C PRO A 260 12.97 -9.48 10.78
N ASP A 261 13.20 -8.68 9.75
CA ASP A 261 14.46 -7.95 9.57
C ASP A 261 14.29 -6.48 9.96
N ARG A 262 14.73 -6.14 11.16
CA ARG A 262 14.68 -4.76 11.69
C ARG A 262 15.71 -3.82 11.05
N GLY A 263 16.49 -4.30 10.07
CA GLY A 263 17.49 -3.51 9.38
C GLY A 263 18.80 -3.36 10.14
N THR A 264 19.32 -2.13 10.17
CA THR A 264 20.58 -1.78 10.83
C THR A 264 20.37 -0.74 11.95
N VAL A 265 21.44 -0.26 12.57
CA VAL A 265 21.42 0.78 13.60
C VAL A 265 22.41 1.88 13.25
N ASN A 266 22.18 3.10 13.76
CA ASN A 266 23.17 4.17 13.67
C ASN A 266 24.21 4.02 14.80
N LEU A 267 25.49 4.15 14.45
CA LEU A 267 26.61 4.00 15.40
C LEU A 267 27.02 5.32 16.09
N ALA A 268 26.44 6.42 15.69
CA ALA A 268 26.65 7.71 16.32
C ALA A 268 25.37 8.54 16.29
N ASN A 269 25.15 9.28 17.38
CA ASN A 269 24.02 10.19 17.45
C ASN A 269 24.22 11.37 16.49
N GLY A 270 23.27 11.56 15.58
CA GLY A 270 23.26 12.73 14.69
C GLY A 270 24.26 12.69 13.54
N SER A 271 25.02 11.61 13.34
CA SER A 271 25.96 11.48 12.21
C SER A 271 25.34 10.64 11.08
N THR A 272 25.30 11.21 9.89
CA THR A 272 24.91 10.49 8.67
C THR A 272 26.00 9.53 8.19
N GLU A 273 27.29 9.85 8.41
CA GLU A 273 28.42 9.00 8.04
C GLU A 273 28.42 7.68 8.81
N ALA A 274 28.01 7.72 10.07
CA ALA A 274 27.94 6.53 10.92
C ALA A 274 26.90 5.49 10.44
N LEU A 275 25.91 5.88 9.63
CA LEU A 275 24.96 4.94 9.00
C LEU A 275 25.69 3.94 8.08
N TYR A 276 26.78 4.36 7.42
CA TYR A 276 27.46 3.56 6.41
C TYR A 276 28.56 2.66 6.99
N THR A 277 28.81 2.72 8.29
CA THR A 277 29.85 1.92 8.95
C THR A 277 29.40 0.48 9.29
N MET A 278 28.09 0.25 9.34
CA MET A 278 27.55 -1.09 9.60
C MET A 278 27.65 -2.01 8.37
N PRO A 279 28.17 -3.22 8.49
CA PRO A 279 28.19 -4.20 7.41
C PRO A 279 26.77 -4.52 6.92
N LYS A 280 26.55 -4.45 5.60
CA LYS A 280 25.21 -4.64 4.96
C LYS A 280 24.56 -5.98 5.32
N GLY A 281 25.34 -7.06 5.34
CA GLY A 281 24.85 -8.42 5.56
C GLY A 281 24.67 -8.82 7.02
N LYS A 282 24.95 -7.95 7.99
CA LYS A 282 24.91 -8.28 9.41
C LYS A 282 23.46 -8.30 9.93
N PHE A 283 23.04 -9.43 10.47
CA PHE A 283 21.75 -9.61 11.11
C PHE A 283 21.90 -9.45 12.63
N LEU A 284 21.12 -8.56 13.22
CA LEU A 284 21.20 -8.26 14.67
C LEU A 284 20.22 -9.07 15.52
N GLY A 285 19.31 -9.83 14.88
CA GLY A 285 18.28 -10.63 15.53
C GLY A 285 18.76 -12.03 15.92
N PHE A 286 17.78 -12.85 16.31
CA PHE A 286 17.99 -14.27 16.59
C PHE A 286 17.50 -15.12 15.40
N ALA A 287 18.15 -16.25 15.15
CA ALA A 287 17.77 -17.19 14.08
C ALA A 287 16.34 -17.75 14.29
N GLU A 288 15.86 -17.73 15.53
CA GLU A 288 14.53 -18.14 15.95
C GLU A 288 13.47 -17.05 15.79
N ASP A 289 13.86 -15.82 15.44
CA ASP A 289 12.90 -14.74 15.14
C ASP A 289 11.96 -15.15 14.03
N ARG A 290 10.66 -15.00 14.25
CA ARG A 290 9.63 -15.39 13.30
C ARG A 290 8.42 -14.48 13.35
N ALA A 291 7.87 -14.20 12.20
CA ALA A 291 6.56 -13.60 12.03
C ALA A 291 5.75 -14.44 11.04
N LYS A 292 4.51 -14.72 11.40
CA LYS A 292 3.51 -15.37 10.55
C LYS A 292 2.35 -14.43 10.35
N THR A 293 1.92 -14.28 9.11
CA THR A 293 0.71 -13.56 8.74
C THR A 293 -0.16 -14.46 7.89
N GLU A 294 -1.42 -14.63 8.26
CA GLU A 294 -2.42 -15.33 7.46
C GLU A 294 -3.57 -14.39 7.17
N THR A 295 -3.92 -14.23 5.89
CA THR A 295 -5.07 -13.42 5.48
C THR A 295 -6.07 -14.27 4.70
N TYR A 296 -7.34 -14.05 4.98
CA TYR A 296 -8.48 -14.65 4.28
C TYR A 296 -9.41 -13.52 3.87
N ASN A 297 -9.61 -13.34 2.59
CA ASN A 297 -10.57 -12.37 2.07
C ASN A 297 -11.63 -13.10 1.26
N PHE A 298 -12.89 -12.80 1.55
CA PHE A 298 -14.04 -13.21 0.77
C PHE A 298 -14.75 -11.96 0.29
N MET A 299 -14.94 -11.83 -1.02
CA MET A 299 -15.61 -10.71 -1.63
C MET A 299 -16.69 -11.16 -2.59
N THR A 300 -17.86 -10.54 -2.50
CA THR A 300 -18.93 -10.66 -3.49
C THR A 300 -19.29 -9.27 -4.01
N SER A 301 -19.42 -9.13 -5.31
CA SER A 301 -19.89 -7.91 -5.94
C SER A 301 -20.97 -8.21 -6.97
N VAL A 302 -21.96 -7.33 -7.03
CA VAL A 302 -23.05 -7.35 -8.01
C VAL A 302 -23.08 -6.00 -8.69
N ASP A 303 -22.92 -6.00 -10.00
CA ASP A 303 -23.04 -4.84 -10.86
C ASP A 303 -24.22 -5.07 -11.80
N ARG A 304 -25.24 -4.21 -11.77
CA ARG A 304 -26.41 -4.30 -12.64
C ARG A 304 -26.71 -2.98 -13.31
N LYS A 305 -26.72 -2.99 -14.63
CA LYS A 305 -27.30 -1.90 -15.43
C LYS A 305 -28.81 -2.02 -15.36
N ILE A 306 -29.50 -0.95 -14.97
CA ILE A 306 -30.98 -0.87 -15.02
C ILE A 306 -31.38 -0.51 -16.45
N ASN A 307 -30.65 0.42 -17.05
CA ASN A 307 -30.74 0.82 -18.44
C ASN A 307 -29.41 1.49 -18.86
N ASP A 308 -29.35 2.15 -20.00
CA ASP A 308 -28.15 2.81 -20.53
C ASP A 308 -27.66 3.97 -19.66
N LYS A 309 -28.50 4.55 -18.80
CA LYS A 309 -28.19 5.71 -17.96
C LYS A 309 -28.01 5.37 -16.49
N PHE A 310 -28.58 4.27 -16.01
CA PHE A 310 -28.60 3.95 -14.59
C PHE A 310 -27.98 2.58 -14.30
N LYS A 311 -27.16 2.54 -13.28
CA LYS A 311 -26.48 1.34 -12.80
C LYS A 311 -26.57 1.28 -11.26
N VAL A 312 -26.71 0.08 -10.71
CA VAL A 312 -26.50 -0.18 -9.29
C VAL A 312 -25.28 -1.08 -9.11
N ARG A 313 -24.57 -0.86 -8.02
CA ARG A 313 -23.44 -1.68 -7.58
C ARG A 313 -23.63 -2.00 -6.10
N ALA A 314 -23.44 -3.26 -5.75
CA ALA A 314 -23.33 -3.69 -4.35
C ALA A 314 -22.06 -4.52 -4.18
N ALA A 315 -21.36 -4.34 -3.08
CA ALA A 315 -20.17 -5.13 -2.74
C ALA A 315 -20.17 -5.46 -1.25
N PHE A 316 -19.84 -6.70 -0.93
CA PHE A 316 -19.58 -7.14 0.43
C PHE A 316 -18.22 -7.79 0.50
N ILE A 317 -17.45 -7.46 1.53
CA ILE A 317 -16.18 -8.10 1.82
C ILE A 317 -16.11 -8.48 3.30
N ASN A 318 -15.59 -9.67 3.55
CA ASN A 318 -15.18 -10.13 4.88
C ASN A 318 -13.68 -10.48 4.78
N SER A 319 -12.86 -9.73 5.51
CA SER A 319 -11.40 -9.90 5.56
C SER A 319 -10.99 -10.28 6.97
N VAL A 320 -10.19 -11.33 7.10
CA VAL A 320 -9.58 -11.76 8.36
C VAL A 320 -8.08 -11.80 8.19
N SER A 321 -7.35 -11.15 9.08
CA SER A 321 -5.89 -11.17 9.12
C SER A 321 -5.41 -11.60 10.49
N ASN A 322 -4.65 -12.69 10.55
CA ASN A 322 -4.04 -13.24 11.76
C ASN A 322 -2.54 -13.03 11.73
N THR A 323 -1.99 -12.52 12.83
CA THR A 323 -0.55 -12.34 13.00
C THR A 323 -0.05 -13.07 14.24
N ASP A 324 1.10 -13.72 14.14
CA ASP A 324 1.87 -14.26 15.28
C ASP A 324 3.33 -13.86 15.09
N THR A 325 3.81 -12.98 15.95
CA THR A 325 5.18 -12.47 15.89
C THR A 325 5.92 -12.81 17.18
N GLN A 326 7.09 -13.41 17.03
CA GLN A 326 8.06 -13.68 18.08
C GLN A 326 9.40 -13.19 17.58
N ALA A 327 9.91 -12.10 18.14
CA ALA A 327 11.10 -11.48 17.60
C ALA A 327 11.83 -10.62 18.61
N MET A 328 13.10 -10.43 18.32
CA MET A 328 13.98 -9.49 18.99
C MET A 328 13.47 -8.04 18.83
N SER A 329 13.63 -7.27 19.88
CA SER A 329 13.67 -5.82 19.85
C SER A 329 15.01 -5.30 20.35
N ILE A 330 15.48 -4.19 19.78
CA ILE A 330 16.82 -3.65 20.05
C ILE A 330 16.70 -2.25 20.63
N ALA A 331 17.54 -1.94 21.61
CA ALA A 331 17.63 -0.63 22.23
C ALA A 331 19.09 -0.25 22.55
N PRO A 332 19.45 1.03 22.63
CA PRO A 332 20.77 1.46 23.07
C PRO A 332 21.11 0.96 24.47
N ASN A 333 22.37 0.64 24.71
CA ASN A 333 22.89 0.32 26.07
C ASN A 333 23.47 1.57 26.73
N GLY A 334 22.59 2.39 27.33
CA GLY A 334 22.96 3.68 27.90
C GLY A 334 22.91 4.85 26.90
N THR A 335 23.26 6.03 27.35
CA THR A 335 23.07 7.30 26.59
C THR A 335 24.22 7.65 25.65
N ASN A 336 25.41 7.09 25.86
CA ASN A 336 26.63 7.45 25.11
C ASN A 336 27.34 6.26 24.46
N ASN A 337 26.81 5.04 24.55
CA ASN A 337 27.39 3.88 23.90
C ASN A 337 26.53 3.44 22.68
N TRP A 338 26.98 3.84 21.50
CA TRP A 338 26.26 3.60 20.25
C TRP A 338 26.61 2.27 19.57
N THR A 339 27.70 1.61 20.01
CA THR A 339 28.12 0.30 19.50
C THR A 339 27.50 -0.85 20.26
N GLU A 340 27.10 -0.64 21.52
CA GLU A 340 26.42 -1.65 22.30
C GLU A 340 24.91 -1.52 22.25
N ARG A 341 24.24 -2.65 22.13
CA ARG A 341 22.79 -2.73 22.06
C ARG A 341 22.26 -3.84 22.97
N LYS A 342 21.21 -3.52 23.71
CA LYS A 342 20.40 -4.48 24.44
C LYS A 342 19.45 -5.16 23.50
N ARG A 343 19.38 -6.51 23.53
CA ARG A 343 18.35 -7.27 22.81
C ARG A 343 17.34 -7.83 23.79
N SER A 344 16.11 -7.44 23.64
CA SER A 344 14.95 -8.02 24.32
C SER A 344 14.20 -8.95 23.36
N TYR A 345 13.26 -9.74 23.87
CA TYR A 345 12.46 -10.64 23.05
C TYR A 345 10.99 -10.53 23.41
N GLY A 346 10.14 -10.45 22.41
CA GLY A 346 8.70 -10.28 22.58
C GLY A 346 7.90 -11.29 21.79
N LYS A 347 6.67 -11.53 22.26
CA LYS A 347 5.63 -12.25 21.53
C LYS A 347 4.36 -11.43 21.49
N SER A 348 3.74 -11.34 20.33
CA SER A 348 2.42 -10.74 20.15
C SER A 348 1.61 -11.53 19.14
N MET A 349 0.30 -11.59 19.34
CA MET A 349 -0.65 -12.14 18.37
C MET A 349 -1.75 -11.10 18.13
N GLY A 350 -2.20 -11.01 16.89
CA GLY A 350 -3.27 -10.12 16.47
C GLY A 350 -4.24 -10.82 15.54
N GLU A 351 -5.51 -10.43 15.65
CA GLU A 351 -6.55 -10.79 14.69
C GLU A 351 -7.32 -9.52 14.31
N ASP A 352 -7.34 -9.20 13.03
CA ASP A 352 -8.11 -8.09 12.46
C ASP A 352 -9.22 -8.66 11.58
N VAL A 353 -10.47 -8.35 11.92
CA VAL A 353 -11.65 -8.74 11.14
C VAL A 353 -12.32 -7.48 10.60
N ASN A 354 -12.41 -7.38 9.28
CA ASN A 354 -13.11 -6.30 8.59
C ASN A 354 -14.32 -6.85 7.85
N LYS A 355 -15.51 -6.34 8.15
CA LYS A 355 -16.73 -6.58 7.39
C LYS A 355 -17.17 -5.27 6.77
N VAL A 356 -17.28 -5.23 5.46
CA VAL A 356 -17.64 -4.01 4.74
C VAL A 356 -18.74 -4.31 3.74
N PHE A 357 -19.77 -3.46 3.76
CA PHE A 357 -20.81 -3.43 2.74
C PHE A 357 -20.84 -2.06 2.08
N GLN A 358 -20.94 -2.05 0.76
CA GLN A 358 -21.07 -0.85 -0.06
C GLN A 358 -22.23 -1.00 -1.01
N PHE A 359 -22.98 0.09 -1.20
CA PHE A 359 -24.03 0.19 -2.20
C PHE A 359 -23.92 1.53 -2.92
N ASP A 360 -24.02 1.49 -4.25
CA ASP A 360 -23.98 2.68 -5.11
C ASP A 360 -25.13 2.64 -6.12
N PHE A 361 -25.84 3.75 -6.23
CA PHE A 361 -26.72 4.07 -7.38
C PHE A 361 -26.03 5.12 -8.23
N ILE A 362 -25.83 4.83 -9.49
CA ILE A 362 -25.02 5.62 -10.42
C ILE A 362 -25.90 6.02 -11.60
N GLY A 363 -25.95 7.33 -11.90
CA GLY A 363 -26.49 7.87 -13.12
C GLY A 363 -25.38 8.37 -14.04
N GLN A 364 -25.45 8.03 -15.31
CA GLN A 364 -24.46 8.45 -16.31
C GLN A 364 -25.17 9.14 -17.49
N ASP A 365 -24.65 10.30 -17.90
CA ASP A 365 -25.17 11.06 -19.02
C ASP A 365 -26.66 11.40 -18.91
N VAL A 366 -27.16 11.59 -17.68
CA VAL A 366 -28.55 12.01 -17.41
C VAL A 366 -28.68 13.47 -17.74
N GLN A 367 -29.62 13.83 -18.60
CA GLN A 367 -29.79 15.19 -19.10
C GLN A 367 -30.90 15.91 -18.38
N THR A 368 -30.62 17.12 -17.90
CA THR A 368 -31.60 18.07 -17.37
C THR A 368 -31.42 19.41 -18.09
N GLY A 369 -32.31 19.71 -19.03
CA GLY A 369 -32.12 20.86 -19.91
C GLY A 369 -30.84 20.72 -20.76
N PHE A 370 -29.93 21.69 -20.63
CA PHE A 370 -28.63 21.70 -21.32
C PHE A 370 -27.49 21.10 -20.46
N ILE A 371 -27.75 20.68 -19.23
CA ILE A 371 -26.76 20.12 -18.30
C ILE A 371 -26.80 18.60 -18.43
N LYS A 372 -25.62 17.98 -18.52
CA LYS A 372 -25.46 16.54 -18.50
C LYS A 372 -24.84 16.16 -17.15
N HIS A 373 -25.50 15.27 -16.41
CA HIS A 373 -25.12 14.81 -15.08
C HIS A 373 -24.49 13.41 -15.13
N THR A 374 -23.40 13.24 -14.41
CA THR A 374 -22.88 11.93 -14.03
C THR A 374 -22.75 11.91 -12.53
N PHE A 375 -23.66 11.20 -11.88
CA PHE A 375 -23.80 11.27 -10.42
C PHE A 375 -23.76 9.88 -9.76
N GLN A 376 -23.51 9.88 -8.47
CA GLN A 376 -23.55 8.73 -7.59
C GLN A 376 -24.16 9.11 -6.25
N VAL A 377 -25.03 8.22 -5.76
CA VAL A 377 -25.51 8.24 -4.37
C VAL A 377 -25.16 6.88 -3.76
N GLY A 378 -24.53 6.90 -2.60
CA GLY A 378 -24.01 5.66 -2.02
C GLY A 378 -24.13 5.58 -0.51
N PHE A 379 -24.05 4.35 -0.04
CA PHE A 379 -24.02 3.97 1.37
C PHE A 379 -22.86 3.01 1.62
N ASP A 380 -22.17 3.23 2.74
CA ASP A 380 -21.13 2.32 3.25
C ASP A 380 -21.44 1.95 4.70
N TRP A 381 -21.23 0.69 5.01
CA TRP A 381 -21.14 0.19 6.38
C TRP A 381 -19.86 -0.62 6.53
N LYS A 382 -19.13 -0.35 7.60
CA LYS A 382 -17.90 -1.08 7.94
C LYS A 382 -17.90 -1.38 9.43
N GLU A 383 -17.51 -2.60 9.78
CA GLU A 383 -17.19 -3.00 11.13
C GLU A 383 -15.78 -3.60 11.16
N THR A 384 -14.89 -2.97 11.92
CA THR A 384 -13.54 -3.48 12.17
C THR A 384 -13.46 -3.98 13.60
N THR A 385 -13.01 -5.22 13.79
CA THR A 385 -12.72 -5.80 15.11
C THR A 385 -11.25 -6.15 15.14
N VAL A 386 -10.52 -5.52 16.06
CA VAL A 386 -9.08 -5.77 16.30
C VAL A 386 -8.95 -6.46 17.63
N THR A 387 -8.35 -7.67 17.63
CA THR A 387 -8.02 -8.43 18.82
C THR A 387 -6.51 -8.48 18.97
N SER A 388 -5.98 -7.94 20.07
CA SER A 388 -4.56 -8.01 20.40
C SER A 388 -4.35 -8.92 21.60
N THR A 389 -3.45 -9.88 21.49
CA THR A 389 -3.06 -10.77 22.61
C THR A 389 -1.63 -10.49 23.02
N TYR A 390 -1.44 -10.26 24.31
CA TYR A 390 -0.18 -9.85 24.90
C TYR A 390 0.45 -11.00 25.69
N PHE A 391 1.77 -11.04 25.69
CA PHE A 391 2.56 -12.05 26.39
C PHE A 391 3.71 -11.40 27.13
N ASP A 392 3.92 -11.86 28.37
CA ASP A 392 5.20 -11.70 29.05
C ASP A 392 6.11 -12.85 28.65
N VAL A 393 7.38 -12.55 28.43
CA VAL A 393 8.40 -13.52 28.02
C VAL A 393 9.47 -13.62 29.09
N PHE A 394 9.84 -14.84 29.44
CA PHE A 394 10.80 -15.14 30.52
C PHE A 394 11.92 -16.04 29.99
N LYS A 395 13.13 -15.88 30.53
CA LYS A 395 14.31 -16.69 30.16
C LYS A 395 14.18 -18.15 30.59
N ASN A 396 13.55 -18.38 31.77
CA ASN A 396 13.42 -19.70 32.41
C ASN A 396 12.31 -19.71 33.47
N ALA A 397 12.09 -20.86 34.10
CA ALA A 397 11.05 -21.05 35.13
C ALA A 397 11.28 -20.24 36.40
N SER A 398 12.56 -19.96 36.80
CA SER A 398 12.86 -19.10 37.94
C SER A 398 12.45 -17.66 37.66
N ASP A 399 12.76 -17.13 36.45
CA ASP A 399 12.35 -15.78 36.05
C ASP A 399 10.83 -15.64 35.98
N LEU A 400 10.11 -16.68 35.55
CA LEU A 400 8.64 -16.70 35.57
C LEU A 400 8.11 -16.62 37.01
N LYS A 401 8.70 -17.41 37.95
CA LYS A 401 8.32 -17.39 39.36
C LYS A 401 8.59 -16.02 40.00
N ASP A 402 9.72 -15.41 39.65
CA ASP A 402 10.14 -14.12 40.19
C ASP A 402 9.57 -12.92 39.42
N LYS A 403 8.74 -13.17 38.39
CA LYS A 403 8.14 -12.17 37.49
C LYS A 403 9.18 -11.26 36.78
N LYS A 404 10.34 -11.81 36.46
CA LYS A 404 11.44 -11.10 35.76
C LYS A 404 11.22 -11.12 34.25
N VAL A 405 10.28 -10.33 33.76
CA VAL A 405 9.93 -10.22 32.34
C VAL A 405 11.13 -9.71 31.55
N ILE A 406 11.34 -10.29 30.34
CA ILE A 406 12.35 -9.80 29.40
C ILE A 406 11.89 -8.44 28.85
N ASN A 407 12.74 -7.43 29.03
CA ASN A 407 12.56 -6.06 28.54
C ASN A 407 13.91 -5.34 28.45
N THR A 408 13.94 -4.04 28.22
CA THR A 408 15.18 -3.24 28.15
C THR A 408 15.97 -3.18 29.46
N ASN A 409 15.33 -3.41 30.61
CA ASN A 409 16.00 -3.47 31.93
C ASN A 409 16.46 -4.88 32.28
N ASN A 410 15.82 -5.92 31.70
CA ASN A 410 16.20 -7.33 31.82
C ASN A 410 16.31 -7.94 30.38
N PRO A 411 17.30 -7.52 29.57
CA PRO A 411 17.45 -7.98 28.21
C PRO A 411 17.87 -9.46 28.12
N ILE A 412 17.74 -10.09 26.96
CA ILE A 412 18.35 -11.40 26.68
C ILE A 412 19.85 -11.29 26.83
N ASP A 413 20.44 -10.32 26.16
CA ASP A 413 21.87 -10.03 26.15
C ASP A 413 22.17 -8.56 25.80
N VAL A 414 23.45 -8.24 25.84
CA VAL A 414 24.01 -6.98 25.31
C VAL A 414 25.05 -7.36 24.27
N ILE A 415 24.90 -6.87 23.06
CA ILE A 415 25.82 -7.14 21.95
C ILE A 415 26.61 -5.90 21.56
N ASN A 416 27.85 -6.09 21.12
CA ASN A 416 28.58 -5.11 20.34
C ASN A 416 28.24 -5.30 18.85
N VAL A 417 27.56 -4.33 18.24
CA VAL A 417 27.08 -4.46 16.86
C VAL A 417 28.19 -4.51 15.81
N LEU A 418 29.42 -4.12 16.16
CA LEU A 418 30.61 -4.24 15.31
C LEU A 418 31.32 -5.57 15.45
N GLY A 419 31.13 -6.27 16.57
CA GLY A 419 31.68 -7.60 16.83
C GLY A 419 30.86 -8.71 16.16
N ASP A 420 31.18 -9.94 16.53
CA ASP A 420 30.40 -11.12 16.17
C ASP A 420 29.05 -11.11 16.90
N ILE A 421 27.97 -11.37 16.17
CA ILE A 421 26.62 -11.39 16.72
C ILE A 421 26.22 -12.83 17.02
N PRO A 422 25.98 -13.21 18.30
CA PRO A 422 25.43 -14.52 18.62
C PRO A 422 23.96 -14.56 18.20
N ASN A 423 23.65 -15.22 17.09
CA ASN A 423 22.30 -15.27 16.55
C ASN A 423 21.44 -16.42 17.09
N ALA A 424 21.98 -17.35 17.87
CA ALA A 424 21.19 -18.37 18.56
C ALA A 424 20.60 -17.81 19.87
N LEU A 425 19.33 -18.11 20.14
CA LEU A 425 18.70 -17.79 21.42
C LEU A 425 19.36 -18.61 22.55
N PRO A 426 19.93 -17.95 23.58
CA PRO A 426 20.64 -18.67 24.66
C PRO A 426 19.71 -19.33 25.68
N TYR A 427 18.41 -19.16 25.56
CA TYR A 427 17.38 -19.64 26.48
C TYR A 427 16.24 -20.33 25.80
N ASN A 428 15.62 -21.33 26.48
CA ASN A 428 14.32 -21.87 26.13
C ASN A 428 13.24 -20.98 26.74
N LEU A 429 12.79 -19.99 25.96
CA LEU A 429 11.89 -18.94 26.43
C LEU A 429 10.52 -19.48 26.85
N ILE A 430 9.98 -18.92 27.93
CA ILE A 430 8.62 -19.22 28.40
C ILE A 430 7.73 -18.03 28.08
N TYR A 431 6.60 -18.32 27.42
CA TYR A 431 5.61 -17.34 27.01
C TYR A 431 4.36 -17.45 27.91
N ASN A 432 4.10 -16.41 28.69
CA ASN A 432 2.93 -16.32 29.55
C ASN A 432 1.94 -15.31 28.99
N LYS A 433 0.72 -15.78 28.63
CA LYS A 433 -0.32 -14.89 28.15
C LYS A 433 -0.82 -14.01 29.30
N THR A 434 -0.71 -12.69 29.14
CA THR A 434 -1.09 -11.71 30.17
C THR A 434 -2.48 -11.12 29.95
N GLY A 435 -3.00 -11.17 28.73
CA GLY A 435 -4.32 -10.65 28.43
C GLY A 435 -4.65 -10.61 26.94
N SER A 436 -5.87 -10.21 26.64
CA SER A 436 -6.31 -9.88 25.29
C SER A 436 -7.16 -8.61 25.35
N GLY A 437 -6.90 -7.68 24.43
CA GLY A 437 -7.72 -6.51 24.20
C GLY A 437 -8.53 -6.68 22.91
N VAL A 438 -9.81 -6.32 22.93
CA VAL A 438 -10.67 -6.31 21.76
C VAL A 438 -11.18 -4.88 21.54
N VAL A 439 -10.96 -4.35 20.34
CA VAL A 439 -11.48 -3.04 19.94
C VAL A 439 -12.41 -3.26 18.75
N LYS A 440 -13.66 -2.81 18.88
CA LYS A 440 -14.67 -2.88 17.83
C LYS A 440 -15.02 -1.47 17.37
N THR A 441 -14.93 -1.24 16.07
CA THR A 441 -15.12 0.08 15.46
C THR A 441 -16.10 0.00 14.30
N PRO A 442 -17.41 0.18 14.55
CA PRO A 442 -18.40 0.29 13.49
C PRO A 442 -18.42 1.72 12.92
N THR A 443 -18.45 1.83 11.60
CA THR A 443 -18.54 3.08 10.86
C THR A 443 -19.63 2.98 9.80
N MET A 444 -20.34 4.07 9.56
CA MET A 444 -21.29 4.21 8.47
C MET A 444 -21.08 5.51 7.71
N GLY A 445 -21.41 5.52 6.44
CA GLY A 445 -21.33 6.70 5.59
C GLY A 445 -22.44 6.77 4.56
N LEU A 446 -22.92 7.98 4.34
CA LEU A 446 -23.80 8.34 3.22
C LEU A 446 -23.04 9.33 2.35
N MET A 447 -23.14 9.19 1.04
CA MET A 447 -22.47 10.09 0.12
C MET A 447 -23.30 10.39 -1.11
N ALA A 448 -23.08 11.56 -1.66
CA ALA A 448 -23.58 11.96 -2.97
C ALA A 448 -22.51 12.77 -3.69
N GLN A 449 -22.38 12.55 -4.99
CA GLN A 449 -21.53 13.36 -5.86
C GLN A 449 -22.15 13.48 -7.24
N ASP A 450 -21.93 14.61 -7.90
CA ASP A 450 -22.36 14.87 -9.25
C ASP A 450 -21.31 15.64 -10.03
N VAL A 451 -21.07 15.19 -11.25
CA VAL A 451 -20.27 15.90 -12.25
C VAL A 451 -21.21 16.43 -13.33
N MET A 452 -21.48 17.71 -13.27
CA MET A 452 -22.31 18.45 -14.20
C MET A 452 -21.48 18.94 -15.38
N SER A 453 -21.81 18.52 -16.59
CA SER A 453 -21.16 18.98 -17.83
C SER A 453 -22.02 20.03 -18.52
N PHE A 454 -21.45 21.23 -18.70
CA PHE A 454 -22.02 22.37 -19.42
C PHE A 454 -21.44 22.41 -20.83
N GLY A 455 -22.05 21.67 -21.73
CA GLY A 455 -21.48 21.41 -23.04
C GLY A 455 -20.17 20.59 -22.96
N LYS A 456 -19.22 20.87 -23.89
CA LYS A 456 -17.93 20.12 -23.94
C LYS A 456 -16.78 20.81 -23.23
N TYR A 457 -16.93 22.07 -22.77
CA TYR A 457 -15.83 22.90 -22.30
C TYR A 457 -15.74 23.02 -20.78
N VAL A 458 -16.87 22.87 -20.08
CA VAL A 458 -16.92 23.12 -18.63
C VAL A 458 -17.59 21.97 -17.92
N LYS A 459 -16.95 21.48 -16.84
CA LYS A 459 -17.54 20.53 -15.90
C LYS A 459 -17.38 21.06 -14.48
N ALA A 460 -18.45 20.94 -13.69
CA ALA A 460 -18.43 21.23 -12.26
C ALA A 460 -18.65 19.95 -11.47
N HIS A 461 -17.83 19.72 -10.47
CA HIS A 461 -17.97 18.61 -9.51
C HIS A 461 -18.50 19.14 -8.19
N LEU A 462 -19.53 18.49 -7.66
CA LEU A 462 -20.03 18.68 -6.32
C LEU A 462 -20.07 17.33 -5.62
N GLY A 463 -19.56 17.26 -4.40
CA GLY A 463 -19.59 16.04 -3.61
C GLY A 463 -19.77 16.35 -2.14
N ILE A 464 -20.45 15.47 -1.42
CA ILE A 464 -20.61 15.53 0.01
C ILE A 464 -20.67 14.13 0.60
N ARG A 465 -20.03 13.95 1.75
CA ARG A 465 -20.11 12.71 2.51
C ARG A 465 -20.39 13.00 3.98
N TYR A 466 -21.40 12.36 4.51
CA TYR A 466 -21.62 12.19 5.95
C TYR A 466 -20.98 10.89 6.40
N SER A 467 -20.24 10.90 7.49
CA SER A 467 -19.67 9.72 8.10
C SER A 467 -19.82 9.76 9.61
N ARG A 468 -20.15 8.61 10.21
CA ARG A 468 -20.33 8.45 11.64
C ARG A 468 -19.55 7.23 12.14
N LEU A 469 -18.80 7.43 13.21
CA LEU A 469 -18.13 6.39 13.99
C LEU A 469 -18.95 6.16 15.26
N ASN A 470 -19.43 4.93 15.45
CA ASN A 470 -20.11 4.52 16.67
C ASN A 470 -19.11 3.74 17.55
N GLY A 471 -18.54 4.40 18.55
CA GLY A 471 -17.61 3.73 19.47
C GLY A 471 -18.36 2.94 20.54
N SER A 472 -18.03 1.67 20.74
CA SER A 472 -18.59 0.84 21.84
C SER A 472 -18.15 1.36 23.23
N THR A 473 -17.08 2.13 23.31
CA THR A 473 -16.47 2.64 24.55
C THR A 473 -16.23 4.15 24.55
N LYS A 474 -16.59 4.85 23.46
CA LYS A 474 -16.29 6.26 23.25
C LYS A 474 -17.49 6.98 22.65
N ASN A 475 -17.54 8.30 22.84
CA ASN A 475 -18.62 9.13 22.28
C ASN A 475 -18.73 8.96 20.76
N ASP A 476 -19.94 8.91 20.26
CA ASP A 476 -20.24 8.95 18.84
C ASP A 476 -19.67 10.22 18.21
N VAL A 477 -18.94 10.07 17.12
CA VAL A 477 -18.39 11.19 16.38
C VAL A 477 -18.85 11.12 14.93
N ALA A 478 -19.35 12.25 14.44
CA ALA A 478 -19.80 12.39 13.06
C ALA A 478 -19.13 13.56 12.37
N THR A 479 -19.05 13.51 11.04
CA THR A 479 -18.45 14.58 10.25
C THR A 479 -19.05 14.65 8.86
N TRP A 480 -18.98 15.86 8.28
CA TRP A 480 -19.31 16.15 6.89
C TRP A 480 -18.04 16.53 6.12
N ASN A 481 -17.84 15.93 4.98
CA ASN A 481 -16.71 16.19 4.09
C ASN A 481 -17.22 16.65 2.71
N PRO A 482 -17.34 17.96 2.46
CA PRO A 482 -17.65 18.50 1.15
C PRO A 482 -16.44 18.46 0.20
N SER A 483 -16.74 18.40 -1.09
CA SER A 483 -15.78 18.57 -2.18
C SER A 483 -16.39 19.38 -3.32
N PHE A 484 -15.59 20.25 -3.91
CA PHE A 484 -15.97 21.08 -5.06
C PHE A 484 -14.84 21.03 -6.09
N GLY A 485 -15.20 21.15 -7.36
CA GLY A 485 -14.20 21.27 -8.40
C GLY A 485 -14.76 21.83 -9.70
N LEU A 486 -13.87 22.45 -10.46
CA LEU A 486 -14.16 22.96 -11.79
C LEU A 486 -13.11 22.40 -12.76
N ILE A 487 -13.57 21.93 -13.91
CA ILE A 487 -12.72 21.44 -14.99
C ILE A 487 -13.08 22.26 -16.23
N LEU A 488 -12.08 22.90 -16.81
CA LEU A 488 -12.15 23.60 -18.08
C LEU A 488 -11.41 22.79 -19.14
N SER A 489 -12.04 22.52 -20.26
CA SER A 489 -11.48 21.77 -21.40
C SER A 489 -11.23 22.71 -22.58
N PRO A 490 -10.15 23.51 -22.58
CA PRO A 490 -9.87 24.45 -23.67
C PRO A 490 -9.58 23.73 -24.99
N LEU A 491 -9.10 22.49 -24.90
CA LEU A 491 -8.88 21.57 -26.02
C LEU A 491 -9.48 20.20 -25.68
N GLU A 492 -9.80 19.40 -26.68
CA GLU A 492 -10.41 18.06 -26.47
C GLU A 492 -9.51 17.11 -25.68
N ASN A 493 -8.21 17.32 -25.71
CA ASN A 493 -7.19 16.51 -25.07
C ASN A 493 -6.55 17.18 -23.85
N VAL A 494 -6.96 18.40 -23.45
CA VAL A 494 -6.39 19.17 -22.33
C VAL A 494 -7.48 19.64 -21.40
N ASN A 495 -7.35 19.31 -20.13
CA ASN A 495 -8.19 19.78 -19.04
C ASN A 495 -7.36 20.59 -18.04
N VAL A 496 -7.82 21.78 -17.70
CA VAL A 496 -7.34 22.58 -16.57
C VAL A 496 -8.36 22.39 -15.45
N PHE A 497 -7.91 22.09 -14.25
CA PHE A 497 -8.80 21.86 -13.12
C PHE A 497 -8.39 22.64 -11.89
N GLY A 498 -9.38 22.95 -11.06
CA GLY A 498 -9.20 23.43 -9.71
C GLY A 498 -10.17 22.70 -8.79
N SER A 499 -9.76 22.36 -7.56
CA SER A 499 -10.60 21.67 -6.61
C SER A 499 -10.33 22.08 -5.17
N TYR A 500 -11.37 21.97 -4.35
CA TYR A 500 -11.35 22.05 -2.90
C TYR A 500 -11.94 20.78 -2.34
N THR A 501 -11.21 20.09 -1.46
CA THR A 501 -11.66 18.85 -0.84
C THR A 501 -11.33 18.86 0.65
N THR A 502 -12.12 18.12 1.42
CA THR A 502 -11.92 17.97 2.86
C THR A 502 -11.85 16.52 3.24
N THR A 503 -11.05 16.22 4.28
CA THR A 503 -10.94 14.89 4.91
C THR A 503 -10.94 15.07 6.42
N THR A 504 -11.62 14.19 7.12
CA THR A 504 -11.64 14.20 8.59
C THR A 504 -11.14 12.85 9.10
N SER A 505 -10.21 12.87 10.05
CA SER A 505 -9.79 11.69 10.80
C SER A 505 -10.43 11.72 12.18
N LEU A 506 -11.07 10.63 12.57
CA LEU A 506 -11.71 10.48 13.89
C LEU A 506 -10.85 9.67 14.86
N ARG A 507 -9.70 9.17 14.43
CA ARG A 507 -8.84 8.26 15.21
C ARG A 507 -8.49 8.80 16.60
N SER A 508 -8.14 10.07 16.71
CA SER A 508 -7.74 10.72 17.97
C SER A 508 -8.81 11.58 18.58
N ALA A 509 -10.01 11.61 18.01
CA ALA A 509 -11.06 12.57 18.40
C ALA A 509 -11.45 12.46 19.87
N ASN A 510 -11.46 11.26 20.41
CA ASN A 510 -11.82 10.98 21.81
C ASN A 510 -10.62 10.93 22.76
N ASN A 511 -9.40 11.21 22.28
CA ASN A 511 -8.22 11.26 23.14
C ASN A 511 -8.33 12.41 24.13
N VAL A 512 -7.93 12.16 25.40
CA VAL A 512 -8.00 13.16 26.46
C VAL A 512 -6.86 14.17 26.32
N LEU A 513 -7.19 15.44 26.38
CA LEU A 513 -6.21 16.52 26.41
C LEU A 513 -5.69 16.77 27.83
N GLN A 514 -4.41 17.07 27.98
CA GLN A 514 -3.83 17.51 29.27
C GLN A 514 -4.50 18.77 29.80
N ALA A 515 -4.93 19.67 28.93
CA ALA A 515 -5.65 20.89 29.27
C ALA A 515 -7.12 20.66 29.62
N GLY A 516 -7.62 19.43 29.58
CA GLY A 516 -9.02 19.05 29.77
C GLY A 516 -9.79 18.92 28.44
N GLY A 517 -10.85 18.11 28.47
CA GLY A 517 -11.65 17.81 27.27
C GLY A 517 -11.02 16.78 26.35
N THR A 518 -11.44 16.74 25.07
CA THR A 518 -10.95 15.82 24.06
C THR A 518 -10.32 16.56 22.88
N VAL A 519 -9.47 15.85 22.13
CA VAL A 519 -8.79 16.39 20.93
C VAL A 519 -9.78 16.88 19.86
N GLY A 520 -10.91 16.18 19.70
CA GLY A 520 -11.83 16.41 18.60
C GLY A 520 -11.35 15.82 17.26
N PRO A 521 -12.18 15.89 16.21
CA PRO A 521 -11.82 15.43 14.88
C PRO A 521 -10.65 16.23 14.28
N SER A 522 -9.66 15.54 13.70
CA SER A 522 -8.61 16.19 12.92
C SER A 522 -9.13 16.46 11.51
N LYS A 523 -9.17 17.71 11.09
CA LYS A 523 -9.68 18.13 9.79
C LYS A 523 -8.53 18.52 8.87
N THR A 524 -8.57 17.98 7.65
CA THR A 524 -7.67 18.36 6.57
C THR A 524 -8.44 19.05 5.47
N THR A 525 -7.98 20.20 5.04
CA THR A 525 -8.47 20.94 3.88
C THR A 525 -7.40 20.92 2.79
N GLN A 526 -7.82 20.79 1.55
CA GLN A 526 -6.91 20.71 0.41
C GLN A 526 -7.43 21.54 -0.75
N TRP A 527 -6.53 22.34 -1.32
CA TRP A 527 -6.68 22.99 -2.61
C TRP A 527 -5.78 22.33 -3.62
N GLU A 528 -6.29 22.02 -4.79
CA GLU A 528 -5.50 21.56 -5.93
C GLU A 528 -5.84 22.37 -7.17
N ALA A 529 -4.83 22.58 -8.01
CA ALA A 529 -5.00 23.09 -9.37
C ALA A 529 -4.00 22.41 -10.29
N GLY A 530 -4.37 22.20 -11.55
CA GLY A 530 -3.45 21.54 -12.45
C GLY A 530 -3.95 21.41 -13.87
N ILE A 531 -3.11 20.72 -14.65
CA ILE A 531 -3.37 20.40 -16.05
C ILE A 531 -3.30 18.89 -16.22
N LYS A 532 -4.28 18.32 -16.91
CA LYS A 532 -4.31 16.93 -17.33
C LYS A 532 -4.46 16.88 -18.82
N SER A 533 -3.56 16.19 -19.49
CA SER A 533 -3.58 16.11 -20.94
C SER A 533 -3.27 14.72 -21.45
N ASP A 534 -4.00 14.32 -22.50
CA ASP A 534 -3.82 13.05 -23.20
C ASP A 534 -3.47 13.34 -24.67
N TRP A 535 -2.33 12.82 -25.12
CA TRP A 535 -1.77 13.07 -26.45
C TRP A 535 -1.73 11.80 -27.30
N PHE A 536 -1.64 11.94 -28.62
CA PHE A 536 -1.51 10.83 -29.57
C PHE A 536 -2.65 9.80 -29.46
N ASN A 537 -3.91 10.25 -29.44
CA ASN A 537 -5.10 9.43 -29.23
C ASN A 537 -5.08 8.71 -27.85
N GLU A 538 -4.80 9.47 -26.81
CA GLU A 538 -4.74 9.00 -25.42
C GLU A 538 -3.57 8.00 -25.12
N LYS A 539 -2.55 7.97 -25.99
CA LYS A 539 -1.39 7.09 -25.83
C LYS A 539 -0.33 7.63 -24.89
N LEU A 540 -0.25 8.94 -24.72
CA LEU A 540 0.68 9.61 -23.82
C LEU A 540 -0.08 10.59 -22.94
N ARG A 541 0.03 10.42 -21.64
CA ARG A 541 -0.55 11.30 -20.62
C ARG A 541 0.52 12.17 -20.00
N PHE A 542 0.23 13.47 -19.89
CA PHE A 542 1.05 14.42 -19.16
C PHE A 542 0.18 15.19 -18.17
N ASN A 543 0.53 15.14 -16.90
CA ASN A 543 -0.18 15.78 -15.80
C ASN A 543 0.76 16.66 -14.98
N VAL A 544 0.28 17.82 -14.59
CA VAL A 544 0.92 18.70 -13.60
C VAL A 544 -0.12 19.05 -12.55
N THR A 545 0.21 18.87 -11.27
CA THR A 545 -0.68 19.18 -10.14
C THR A 545 0.06 20.01 -9.11
N LEU A 546 -0.52 21.14 -8.74
CA LEU A 546 -0.13 21.97 -7.60
C LEU A 546 -1.09 21.67 -6.46
N PHE A 547 -0.59 21.60 -5.23
CA PHE A 547 -1.43 21.35 -4.06
C PHE A 547 -1.01 22.19 -2.85
N ASP A 548 -2.00 22.54 -2.03
CA ASP A 548 -1.84 23.15 -0.71
C ASP A 548 -2.80 22.45 0.26
N ILE A 549 -2.25 21.77 1.25
CA ILE A 549 -2.97 20.93 2.19
C ILE A 549 -2.68 21.40 3.61
N LYS A 550 -3.74 21.69 4.38
CA LYS A 550 -3.63 22.08 5.78
C LYS A 550 -4.37 21.07 6.66
N THR A 551 -3.71 20.57 7.69
CA THR A 551 -4.29 19.69 8.70
C THR A 551 -4.28 20.35 10.06
N ASP A 552 -5.46 20.46 10.66
CA ASP A 552 -5.69 21.03 11.99
C ASP A 552 -6.00 19.92 13.01
N ASN A 553 -5.86 20.22 14.30
CA ASN A 553 -6.15 19.31 15.42
C ASN A 553 -5.36 18.00 15.38
N LEU A 554 -4.09 18.06 15.03
CA LEU A 554 -3.19 16.93 15.16
C LEU A 554 -2.85 16.72 16.65
N ALA A 555 -3.05 15.48 17.12
CA ALA A 555 -2.70 15.10 18.50
C ALA A 555 -1.33 14.44 18.57
N TYR A 556 -0.61 14.72 19.64
CA TYR A 556 0.55 13.95 20.07
C TYR A 556 0.37 13.45 21.50
N GLN A 557 0.91 12.29 21.81
CA GLN A 557 0.88 11.71 23.14
C GLN A 557 1.97 12.35 24.02
N ILE A 558 1.61 12.78 25.21
CA ILE A 558 2.58 13.34 26.18
C ILE A 558 3.24 12.19 26.92
N LEU A 559 4.58 12.21 26.93
CA LEU A 559 5.41 11.18 27.56
C LEU A 559 6.18 11.81 28.74
N ASN A 560 6.51 10.99 29.73
CA ASN A 560 7.46 11.35 30.79
C ASN A 560 8.92 11.18 30.30
N ASP A 561 9.89 11.49 31.15
CA ASP A 561 11.34 11.36 30.87
C ASP A 561 11.80 9.92 30.60
N LYS A 562 10.96 8.93 30.90
CA LYS A 562 11.20 7.51 30.63
C LYS A 562 10.50 7.04 29.34
N TYR A 563 9.93 7.96 28.56
CA TYR A 563 9.12 7.69 27.35
C TYR A 563 7.82 6.90 27.60
N GLU A 564 7.29 6.96 28.80
CA GLU A 564 6.02 6.35 29.17
C GLU A 564 4.90 7.41 29.06
N PRO A 565 3.71 7.02 28.59
CA PRO A 565 2.57 7.94 28.53
C PRO A 565 2.20 8.50 29.91
N ILE A 566 2.11 9.82 30.03
CA ILE A 566 1.49 10.45 31.18
C ILE A 566 0.00 10.15 31.14
N ARG A 567 -0.57 9.74 32.26
CA ARG A 567 -1.98 9.31 32.36
C ARG A 567 -2.74 10.14 33.39
N ASP A 568 -4.05 10.30 33.14
CA ASP A 568 -4.99 10.89 34.09
C ASP A 568 -5.40 9.88 35.18
N ALA A 569 -6.25 10.33 36.12
CA ALA A 569 -6.78 9.51 37.21
C ALA A 569 -7.61 8.28 36.70
N ASN A 570 -8.13 8.34 35.48
CA ASN A 570 -8.89 7.27 34.85
C ASN A 570 -8.00 6.37 33.98
N ASN A 571 -6.68 6.49 34.09
CA ASN A 571 -5.69 5.74 33.31
C ASN A 571 -5.68 6.03 31.78
N ASN A 572 -6.28 7.14 31.34
CA ASN A 572 -6.21 7.58 29.94
C ASN A 572 -4.87 8.26 29.68
N ALA A 573 -4.24 7.93 28.55
CA ALA A 573 -3.05 8.63 28.10
C ALA A 573 -3.39 10.09 27.73
N LEU A 574 -2.63 11.04 28.29
CA LEU A 574 -2.81 12.45 28.01
C LEU A 574 -2.18 12.85 26.67
N ASN A 575 -2.85 13.76 25.98
CA ASN A 575 -2.44 14.25 24.68
C ASN A 575 -2.36 15.78 24.68
N GLY A 576 -1.54 16.31 23.78
CA GLY A 576 -1.48 17.70 23.42
C GLY A 576 -1.85 17.92 21.96
N LEU A 577 -2.14 19.16 21.57
CA LEU A 577 -2.34 19.55 20.18
C LEU A 577 -1.01 19.97 19.56
N ALA A 578 -0.70 19.43 18.39
CA ALA A 578 0.54 19.68 17.67
C ALA A 578 0.52 20.95 16.80
N GLY A 579 -0.54 21.75 16.86
CA GLY A 579 -0.74 22.90 15.98
C GLY A 579 -1.19 22.48 14.57
N ASN A 580 -0.79 23.26 13.59
CA ASN A 580 -1.13 23.03 12.20
C ASN A 580 0.04 22.36 11.45
N LEU A 581 -0.30 21.49 10.50
CA LEU A 581 0.67 20.93 9.58
C LEU A 581 0.26 21.26 8.15
N ARG A 582 1.06 22.09 7.48
CA ARG A 582 0.82 22.50 6.10
C ARG A 582 1.77 21.79 5.14
N ARG A 583 1.25 21.39 4.00
CA ARG A 583 1.98 20.73 2.92
C ARG A 583 1.66 21.40 1.60
N LYS A 584 2.68 21.88 0.93
CA LYS A 584 2.58 22.47 -0.40
C LYS A 584 3.49 21.74 -1.35
N GLY A 585 3.10 21.66 -2.61
CA GLY A 585 3.99 21.03 -3.58
C GLY A 585 3.49 21.03 -5.00
N ILE A 586 4.33 20.43 -5.83
CA ILE A 586 4.06 20.21 -7.25
C ILE A 586 4.38 18.76 -7.59
N GLU A 587 3.56 18.16 -8.42
CA GLU A 587 3.75 16.84 -8.99
C GLU A 587 3.67 16.92 -10.51
N VAL A 588 4.61 16.28 -11.18
CA VAL A 588 4.65 16.14 -12.64
C VAL A 588 4.69 14.65 -12.98
N GLU A 589 3.86 14.23 -13.91
CA GLU A 589 3.76 12.84 -14.37
C GLU A 589 3.70 12.79 -15.88
N LEU A 590 4.49 11.90 -16.47
CA LEU A 590 4.46 11.55 -17.88
C LEU A 590 4.42 10.05 -18.02
N ILE A 591 3.33 9.52 -18.59
CA ILE A 591 3.09 8.07 -18.68
C ILE A 591 2.46 7.72 -20.03
N GLY A 592 2.96 6.64 -20.67
CA GLY A 592 2.39 6.15 -21.93
C GLY A 592 3.44 5.82 -22.99
N ARG A 593 3.06 6.00 -24.27
CA ARG A 593 3.93 5.73 -25.42
C ARG A 593 4.35 7.02 -26.10
N ILE A 594 5.66 7.23 -26.16
CA ILE A 594 6.26 8.30 -26.97
C ILE A 594 6.31 7.87 -28.43
N LEU A 595 6.66 6.60 -28.69
CA LEU A 595 6.65 5.96 -30.01
C LEU A 595 5.86 4.64 -29.91
N PRO A 596 5.42 4.04 -31.03
CA PRO A 596 4.66 2.79 -30.99
C PRO A 596 5.30 1.66 -30.19
N ASN A 597 6.62 1.64 -30.10
CA ASN A 597 7.42 0.63 -29.43
C ASN A 597 8.27 1.18 -28.27
N LEU A 598 8.18 2.47 -27.95
CA LEU A 598 8.87 3.12 -26.83
C LEU A 598 7.86 3.64 -25.80
N GLN A 599 7.93 3.10 -24.61
CA GLN A 599 7.07 3.45 -23.48
C GLN A 599 7.86 4.17 -22.40
N ILE A 600 7.19 5.12 -21.74
CA ILE A 600 7.73 5.88 -20.62
C ILE A 600 6.77 5.86 -19.44
N MET A 601 7.34 5.78 -18.26
CA MET A 601 6.68 6.10 -17.00
C MET A 601 7.65 6.94 -16.19
N SER A 602 7.33 8.22 -16.01
CA SER A 602 8.22 9.18 -15.34
C SER A 602 7.42 10.10 -14.44
N GLY A 603 8.00 10.45 -13.32
CA GLY A 603 7.40 11.36 -12.39
C GLY A 603 8.42 12.09 -11.53
N TRP A 604 8.04 13.28 -11.12
CA TRP A 604 8.78 14.08 -10.15
C TRP A 604 7.80 14.76 -9.22
N ALA A 605 8.13 14.80 -7.93
CA ALA A 605 7.36 15.51 -6.92
C ALA A 605 8.29 16.36 -6.05
N TYR A 606 7.84 17.58 -5.77
CA TYR A 606 8.37 18.46 -4.75
C TYR A 606 7.37 18.62 -3.63
N LEU A 607 7.82 18.51 -2.40
CA LEU A 607 7.01 18.64 -1.18
C LEU A 607 7.71 19.59 -0.21
N ASP A 608 7.00 20.65 0.19
CA ASP A 608 7.32 21.47 1.35
C ASP A 608 6.27 21.22 2.43
N ALA A 609 6.66 20.50 3.48
CA ALA A 609 5.79 20.12 4.60
C ALA A 609 6.34 20.69 5.89
N GLN A 610 5.53 21.48 6.61
CA GLN A 610 5.98 22.22 7.78
C GLN A 610 4.90 22.30 8.85
N TYR A 611 5.31 22.14 10.12
CA TYR A 611 4.48 22.51 11.25
C TYR A 611 4.48 24.04 11.41
N GLU A 612 3.29 24.60 11.58
CA GLU A 612 3.03 26.03 11.77
C GLU A 612 2.28 26.21 13.09
N ASP A 613 2.63 27.25 13.87
CA ASP A 613 1.98 27.61 15.14
C ASP A 613 1.85 26.43 16.13
N SER A 614 2.90 25.62 16.20
CA SER A 614 2.90 24.43 17.02
C SER A 614 3.48 24.66 18.41
N PRO A 615 2.77 24.25 19.48
CA PRO A 615 3.35 24.27 20.83
C PRO A 615 4.37 23.17 21.04
N ALA A 616 4.38 22.12 20.20
CA ALA A 616 5.22 20.95 20.32
C ALA A 616 6.45 21.01 19.40
N TYR A 617 6.30 21.57 18.21
CA TYR A 617 7.33 21.55 17.17
C TYR A 617 7.83 22.94 16.83
N VAL A 618 9.09 23.05 16.45
CA VAL A 618 9.66 24.30 15.94
C VAL A 618 9.01 24.64 14.61
N ASN A 619 8.66 25.90 14.40
CA ASN A 619 8.08 26.36 13.13
C ASN A 619 9.03 26.04 11.98
N GLY A 620 8.50 25.44 10.92
CA GLY A 620 9.30 24.93 9.81
C GLY A 620 9.81 23.50 10.01
N SER A 621 9.54 22.85 11.14
CA SER A 621 9.83 21.43 11.35
C SER A 621 9.04 20.60 10.34
N ALA A 622 9.73 19.70 9.61
CA ALA A 622 9.08 18.77 8.69
C ALA A 622 8.68 17.46 9.38
N PRO A 623 7.63 16.76 8.92
CA PRO A 623 7.30 15.43 9.38
C PRO A 623 8.42 14.43 9.08
N MET A 624 8.63 13.45 9.99
CA MET A 624 9.65 12.42 9.81
C MET A 624 9.46 11.65 8.49
N ASN A 625 10.56 11.22 7.88
CA ASN A 625 10.60 10.47 6.62
C ASN A 625 9.88 11.14 5.44
N SER A 626 9.72 12.48 5.45
CA SER A 626 9.13 13.26 4.35
C SER A 626 10.21 13.84 3.45
N PRO A 627 10.54 13.23 2.30
CA PRO A 627 11.52 13.77 1.37
C PRO A 627 10.97 15.02 0.66
N LYS A 628 11.82 16.05 0.48
CA LYS A 628 11.44 17.23 -0.32
C LYS A 628 11.32 16.92 -1.81
N HIS A 629 12.13 16.01 -2.32
CA HIS A 629 12.12 15.62 -3.73
C HIS A 629 12.04 14.10 -3.86
N THR A 630 11.21 13.64 -4.78
CA THR A 630 11.23 12.27 -5.30
C THR A 630 11.18 12.31 -6.80
N ALA A 631 11.86 11.39 -7.47
CA ALA A 631 11.81 11.27 -8.91
C ALA A 631 11.92 9.81 -9.34
N ASN A 632 11.25 9.48 -10.41
CA ASN A 632 11.35 8.19 -11.06
C ASN A 632 11.29 8.38 -12.58
N ALA A 633 11.95 7.51 -13.31
CA ALA A 633 11.78 7.37 -14.75
C ALA A 633 12.05 5.94 -15.15
N TRP A 634 11.15 5.37 -15.93
CA TRP A 634 11.28 4.05 -16.55
C TRP A 634 11.03 4.17 -18.03
N LEU A 635 11.95 3.67 -18.85
CA LEU A 635 11.81 3.54 -20.29
C LEU A 635 11.81 2.08 -20.67
N ASN A 636 10.95 1.68 -21.58
CA ASN A 636 10.90 0.33 -22.12
C ASN A 636 10.74 0.36 -23.65
N TYR A 637 11.65 -0.28 -24.35
CA TYR A 637 11.63 -0.41 -25.81
C TYR A 637 11.37 -1.85 -26.21
N LYS A 638 10.35 -2.07 -27.05
CA LYS A 638 10.03 -3.39 -27.60
C LYS A 638 10.38 -3.45 -29.08
N PHE A 639 11.22 -4.39 -29.45
CA PHE A 639 11.49 -4.68 -30.85
C PHE A 639 10.34 -5.49 -31.43
N ASN A 640 9.82 -5.09 -32.58
CA ASN A 640 8.67 -5.70 -33.25
C ASN A 640 8.96 -6.10 -34.70
N GLN A 641 10.21 -6.09 -35.13
CA GLN A 641 10.65 -6.41 -36.48
C GLN A 641 12.04 -7.06 -36.50
N GLY A 642 12.31 -7.83 -37.56
CA GLY A 642 13.60 -8.45 -37.84
C GLY A 642 13.94 -9.58 -36.84
N ILE A 643 15.22 -9.83 -36.67
CA ILE A 643 15.74 -10.91 -35.80
C ILE A 643 15.52 -10.64 -34.30
N LEU A 644 15.25 -9.41 -33.94
CA LEU A 644 14.99 -8.99 -32.56
C LEU A 644 13.47 -8.92 -32.24
N ASP A 645 12.59 -9.37 -33.16
CA ASP A 645 11.15 -9.41 -32.90
C ASP A 645 10.84 -10.22 -31.62
N GLY A 646 10.14 -9.58 -30.67
CA GLY A 646 9.85 -10.16 -29.36
C GLY A 646 10.81 -9.78 -28.24
N LEU A 647 11.97 -9.14 -28.55
CA LEU A 647 12.87 -8.59 -27.54
C LEU A 647 12.28 -7.30 -26.95
N ASP A 648 12.28 -7.17 -25.63
CA ASP A 648 12.02 -5.92 -24.93
C ASP A 648 13.15 -5.58 -23.95
N VAL A 649 13.55 -4.32 -23.89
CA VAL A 649 14.61 -3.83 -23.03
C VAL A 649 14.08 -2.63 -22.26
N GLY A 650 14.22 -2.66 -20.94
CA GLY A 650 13.79 -1.57 -20.07
C GLY A 650 14.87 -1.17 -19.08
N ALA A 651 14.89 0.12 -18.75
CA ALA A 651 15.74 0.65 -17.69
C ALA A 651 15.03 1.79 -16.97
N GLY A 652 15.33 1.91 -15.69
CA GLY A 652 14.74 2.96 -14.86
C GLY A 652 15.64 3.45 -13.76
N ILE A 653 15.33 4.66 -13.31
CA ILE A 653 16.00 5.34 -12.20
C ILE A 653 14.96 5.73 -11.17
N TYR A 654 15.31 5.60 -9.89
CA TYR A 654 14.48 5.98 -8.76
C TYR A 654 15.32 6.77 -7.76
N TYR A 655 14.85 7.98 -7.42
CA TYR A 655 15.51 8.92 -6.52
C TYR A 655 14.60 9.28 -5.36
N VAL A 656 15.13 9.22 -4.14
CA VAL A 656 14.52 9.74 -2.93
C VAL A 656 15.49 10.74 -2.28
N GLY A 657 15.03 11.96 -2.08
CA GLY A 657 15.80 13.03 -1.50
C GLY A 657 16.04 12.89 0.00
N LYS A 658 16.81 13.82 0.55
CA LYS A 658 17.04 13.97 1.99
C LYS A 658 15.71 14.12 2.71
N ARG A 659 15.62 13.54 3.92
CA ARG A 659 14.40 13.55 4.73
C ARG A 659 14.73 13.49 6.21
N PRO A 660 14.02 14.25 7.08
CA PRO A 660 14.29 14.26 8.50
C PRO A 660 14.03 12.90 9.12
N VAL A 661 14.89 12.49 10.05
CA VAL A 661 14.71 11.25 10.83
C VAL A 661 13.59 11.39 11.86
N ASP A 662 13.27 12.63 12.25
CA ASP A 662 12.23 12.98 13.22
C ASP A 662 11.77 14.43 13.07
N GLU A 663 10.70 14.77 13.76
CA GLU A 663 10.23 16.15 13.91
C GLU A 663 11.18 16.95 14.85
N TRP A 664 11.44 18.20 14.52
CA TRP A 664 12.20 19.12 15.37
C TRP A 664 11.29 19.69 16.46
N THR A 665 11.47 19.24 17.70
CA THR A 665 10.62 19.60 18.84
C THR A 665 11.07 20.87 19.53
N GLN A 666 10.11 21.60 20.17
CA GLN A 666 10.42 22.74 21.03
C GLN A 666 11.21 22.32 22.27
N LYS A 667 12.10 23.20 22.81
CA LYS A 667 12.86 22.96 24.05
C LYS A 667 11.97 22.69 25.27
N THR A 668 10.78 23.29 25.29
CA THR A 668 9.77 23.15 26.33
C THR A 668 8.91 21.89 26.19
N PHE A 669 9.15 21.09 25.14
CA PHE A 669 8.39 19.88 24.88
C PHE A 669 8.80 18.76 25.83
N THR A 670 7.95 18.43 26.79
CA THR A 670 8.23 17.47 27.85
C THR A 670 8.33 16.01 27.38
N ALA A 671 7.80 15.70 26.20
CA ALA A 671 7.92 14.37 25.57
C ALA A 671 9.19 14.22 24.70
N GLY A 672 10.13 15.08 24.85
CA GLY A 672 11.14 15.53 23.92
C GLY A 672 12.32 14.66 23.62
N HIS A 673 12.18 13.34 23.57
CA HIS A 673 13.24 12.49 23.05
C HIS A 673 12.68 11.54 22.00
N VAL A 674 12.92 11.86 20.77
CA VAL A 674 12.58 10.99 19.67
C VAL A 674 13.88 10.63 18.97
N ASN A 675 14.10 9.37 18.67
CA ASN A 675 15.30 8.87 18.00
C ASN A 675 16.63 9.37 18.60
N SER A 676 16.70 9.53 19.94
CA SER A 676 17.88 10.04 20.64
C SER A 676 18.18 11.52 20.41
N VAL A 677 17.27 12.29 19.83
CA VAL A 677 17.39 13.74 19.69
C VAL A 677 16.72 14.42 20.90
N LYS A 678 17.43 15.27 21.61
CA LYS A 678 16.87 16.02 22.74
C LYS A 678 15.90 17.09 22.25
N ALA A 679 14.93 17.46 23.08
CA ALA A 679 14.04 18.58 22.80
C ALA A 679 14.84 19.84 22.52
N GLY A 680 14.51 20.52 21.44
CA GLY A 680 15.20 21.73 20.95
C GLY A 680 16.37 21.48 20.02
N ASP A 681 16.94 20.26 19.98
CA ASP A 681 17.98 19.93 19.01
C ASP A 681 17.35 19.58 17.66
N ARG A 682 17.98 20.03 16.59
CA ARG A 682 17.53 19.72 15.24
C ARG A 682 17.90 18.27 14.89
N PRO A 683 16.92 17.42 14.47
CA PRO A 683 17.21 16.10 13.94
C PRO A 683 18.09 16.19 12.68
N PHE A 684 18.94 15.19 12.46
CA PHE A 684 19.66 15.08 11.20
C PHE A 684 18.74 14.58 10.09
N ASP A 685 19.17 14.78 8.85
CA ASP A 685 18.48 14.28 7.69
C ASP A 685 19.07 12.94 7.25
N MET A 686 18.21 11.94 6.99
CA MET A 686 18.58 10.73 6.26
C MET A 686 19.13 11.12 4.89
N PRO A 687 20.24 10.52 4.46
CA PRO A 687 20.81 10.81 3.15
C PRO A 687 19.85 10.42 2.02
N GLU A 688 19.98 11.13 0.91
CA GLU A 688 19.35 10.78 -0.35
C GLU A 688 19.96 9.51 -0.93
N TYR A 689 19.20 8.82 -1.77
CA TYR A 689 19.70 7.68 -2.53
C TYR A 689 19.08 7.62 -3.92
N THR A 690 19.84 6.99 -4.84
CA THR A 690 19.39 6.71 -6.19
C THR A 690 19.66 5.24 -6.51
N THR A 691 18.67 4.57 -7.08
CA THR A 691 18.83 3.23 -7.64
C THR A 691 18.57 3.23 -9.14
N VAL A 692 19.27 2.34 -9.85
CA VAL A 692 19.04 2.08 -11.27
C VAL A 692 18.72 0.62 -11.44
N ASP A 693 17.59 0.36 -12.10
CA ASP A 693 17.08 -0.97 -12.38
C ASP A 693 17.04 -1.18 -13.90
N ALA A 694 17.19 -2.41 -14.38
CA ALA A 694 17.03 -2.77 -15.79
C ALA A 694 16.39 -4.13 -15.96
N GLN A 695 15.82 -4.35 -17.13
CA GLN A 695 15.30 -5.65 -17.53
C GLN A 695 15.53 -5.92 -19.02
N VAL A 696 15.66 -7.20 -19.36
CA VAL A 696 15.66 -7.69 -20.74
C VAL A 696 14.68 -8.83 -20.82
N GLY A 697 13.70 -8.73 -21.69
CA GLY A 697 12.69 -9.75 -21.94
C GLY A 697 12.72 -10.23 -23.38
N TYR A 698 12.41 -11.51 -23.61
CA TYR A 698 12.22 -12.07 -24.93
C TYR A 698 10.99 -12.97 -24.93
N ALA A 699 10.06 -12.70 -25.83
CA ALA A 699 8.83 -13.45 -25.99
C ALA A 699 8.85 -14.20 -27.32
N LEU A 700 8.84 -15.53 -27.26
CA LEU A 700 8.74 -16.41 -28.42
C LEU A 700 7.30 -16.53 -28.90
N LYS A 701 7.11 -16.78 -30.19
CA LYS A 701 5.78 -16.93 -30.82
C LYS A 701 4.99 -18.15 -30.33
N ASN A 702 5.68 -19.14 -29.74
CA ASN A 702 5.08 -20.36 -29.20
C ASN A 702 4.55 -20.19 -27.75
N GLY A 703 4.51 -18.97 -27.22
CA GLY A 703 4.01 -18.68 -25.87
C GLY A 703 5.05 -18.72 -24.77
N VAL A 704 6.30 -19.12 -25.07
CA VAL A 704 7.41 -19.08 -24.10
C VAL A 704 7.95 -17.66 -24.00
N GLY A 705 8.17 -17.18 -22.79
CA GLY A 705 8.82 -15.90 -22.51
C GLY A 705 9.92 -16.06 -21.46
N VAL A 706 11.01 -15.34 -21.65
CA VAL A 706 12.12 -15.24 -20.69
C VAL A 706 12.31 -13.77 -20.35
N ARG A 707 12.54 -13.45 -19.08
CA ARG A 707 12.87 -12.08 -18.65
C ARG A 707 13.94 -12.13 -17.57
N VAL A 708 14.93 -11.27 -17.71
CA VAL A 708 16.00 -11.08 -16.73
C VAL A 708 15.84 -9.69 -16.12
N PHE A 709 15.88 -9.63 -14.81
CA PHE A 709 15.81 -8.39 -14.03
C PHE A 709 17.15 -8.13 -13.34
N PHE A 710 17.58 -6.89 -13.35
CA PHE A 710 18.73 -6.38 -12.62
C PHE A 710 18.27 -5.20 -11.79
N ASN A 711 18.27 -5.34 -10.47
CA ASN A 711 17.85 -4.28 -9.56
C ASN A 711 19.06 -3.70 -8.84
N ASN A 712 19.03 -2.38 -8.61
CA ASN A 712 20.11 -1.63 -7.98
C ASN A 712 21.49 -1.95 -8.59
N ILE A 713 21.61 -1.79 -9.92
CA ILE A 713 22.77 -2.22 -10.72
C ILE A 713 24.10 -1.67 -10.16
N PHE A 714 24.09 -0.44 -9.64
CA PHE A 714 25.29 0.21 -9.11
C PHE A 714 25.58 -0.16 -7.64
N ASP A 715 24.78 -1.07 -7.04
CA ASP A 715 24.90 -1.47 -5.63
C ASP A 715 24.86 -0.28 -4.66
N SER A 716 24.04 0.72 -4.99
CA SER A 716 23.86 1.91 -4.16
C SER A 716 23.40 1.51 -2.77
N VAL A 717 24.02 2.09 -1.73
CA VAL A 717 23.56 1.96 -0.36
C VAL A 717 22.58 3.08 -0.07
N GLY A 718 21.41 2.71 0.41
CA GLY A 718 20.38 3.65 0.78
C GLY A 718 19.56 3.13 1.95
N TYR A 719 18.91 4.03 2.67
CA TYR A 719 18.08 3.72 3.81
C TYR A 719 16.66 4.21 3.54
N SER A 720 15.68 3.32 3.55
CA SER A 720 14.31 3.66 3.20
C SER A 720 13.59 4.37 4.35
N SER A 721 13.89 4.02 5.59
CA SER A 721 13.30 4.66 6.76
C SER A 721 14.22 4.62 7.98
N TYR A 722 14.03 5.57 8.86
CA TYR A 722 14.59 5.59 10.21
C TYR A 722 13.45 5.48 11.20
N PHE A 723 13.52 4.55 12.14
CA PHE A 723 12.44 4.32 13.07
C PHE A 723 12.86 4.63 14.50
N ARG A 724 11.89 5.13 15.29
CA ARG A 724 12.07 5.35 16.74
C ARG A 724 12.48 4.04 17.40
N GLY A 725 13.53 4.05 18.19
CA GLY A 725 14.15 2.84 18.76
C GLY A 725 15.46 2.45 18.10
N GLY A 726 15.86 3.17 17.04
CA GLY A 726 17.22 3.13 16.52
C GLY A 726 17.52 2.05 15.49
N TYR A 727 16.50 1.40 14.92
CA TYR A 727 16.69 0.54 13.75
C TYR A 727 16.33 1.30 12.45
N ILE A 728 16.95 0.89 11.35
CA ILE A 728 16.91 1.61 10.08
C ILE A 728 16.70 0.60 8.97
N ASP A 729 15.62 0.79 8.19
CA ASP A 729 15.36 -0.04 7.02
C ASP A 729 16.35 0.33 5.90
N GLN A 730 17.04 -0.65 5.36
CA GLN A 730 18.00 -0.52 4.27
C GLN A 730 17.40 -1.05 2.98
N ILE A 731 17.65 -0.35 1.85
CA ILE A 731 17.28 -0.87 0.53
C ILE A 731 18.08 -2.12 0.19
N GLN A 732 17.52 -2.96 -0.66
CA GLN A 732 18.21 -4.17 -1.10
C GLN A 732 19.46 -3.82 -1.91
N PRO A 733 20.60 -4.52 -1.68
CA PRO A 733 21.77 -4.43 -2.55
C PRO A 733 21.45 -4.88 -3.98
N ARG A 734 22.42 -4.74 -4.89
CA ARG A 734 22.31 -5.27 -6.24
C ARG A 734 21.87 -6.74 -6.23
N ASN A 735 20.83 -7.00 -7.01
CA ASN A 735 20.30 -8.35 -7.16
C ASN A 735 19.77 -8.59 -8.58
N PHE A 736 19.59 -9.83 -8.92
CA PHE A 736 19.08 -10.25 -10.21
C PHE A 736 18.00 -11.32 -10.08
N GLY A 737 17.19 -11.47 -11.13
CA GLY A 737 16.23 -12.55 -11.23
C GLY A 737 16.00 -12.94 -12.69
N VAL A 738 15.77 -14.21 -12.94
CA VAL A 738 15.36 -14.75 -14.23
C VAL A 738 13.97 -15.33 -14.10
N GLN A 739 13.08 -14.93 -14.98
CA GLN A 739 11.69 -15.38 -15.02
C GLN A 739 11.39 -16.08 -16.34
N LEU A 740 10.85 -17.27 -16.25
CA LEU A 740 10.31 -18.05 -17.37
C LEU A 740 8.78 -18.01 -17.30
N ASN A 741 8.11 -17.80 -18.42
CA ASN A 741 6.65 -17.84 -18.53
C ASN A 741 6.27 -18.70 -19.73
N TYR A 742 5.16 -19.42 -19.60
CA TYR A 742 4.54 -20.14 -20.70
C TYR A 742 3.05 -19.86 -20.73
N LYS A 743 2.56 -19.36 -21.87
CA LYS A 743 1.16 -18.98 -22.11
C LYS A 743 0.56 -19.92 -23.16
N PHE A 744 -0.57 -20.55 -22.81
CA PHE A 744 -1.30 -21.46 -23.71
C PHE A 744 -2.81 -21.42 -23.54
#